data_e91280bd282a62ce7e7035c8d26b3162
#
_entry.id   e91280bd282a62ce7e7035c8d26b3162
#
_cell.length_a   1.000
_cell.length_b   1.000
_cell.length_c   1.000
_cell.angle_alpha   90.00
_cell.angle_beta   90.00
_cell.angle_gamma   90.00
#
_symmetry.space_group_name_H-M   'P 1'
#
loop_
_entity.id
_entity.type
_entity.pdbx_description
1 polymer ?
#
loop_
_entity_poly.entity_id
_entity_poly.type
_entity_poly.pdbx_seq_one_letter_code
_entity_poly.pdbx_strand_id
1 'polypeptide(L)'
;MYLIMLVVSMLLPMRVSAQTVKGKLVDESNHPLPYANVVLLSLPDSAFVSGTISGEDGLFKLEATSVNQIVKISSIGYKTVYKPTTPANMGIVQLVSDARMLGEVVVKANLPVTRIKNDALETNVQGTVLSKAGTAEDVLAHIPGLQKKADGFEVLGKGSPLIYINGRKLRDIAELDQLTSEEIKSVEVVRNPGARYDATVGAVVRIRTVKRQGDGFGVSLRSSYDQSQNSDFVEQADVNYRHNGLDVFAMVRFDKTTSLQNDILEQTAFTDTIWTQKNYQHSNTDSRSIDGRIGFNYDFNEYHSIGVRYDLSNALHTDMFTAFDSEIQADGLPYDILYSTIAADAKSQPEHQLNIYYAGQIGKGELTWDAGYYSNTYTQYTINMENSQDHEDRTVTSDNRVENQLTATKVSYTHPLWGGSISVGGEYTYTNRHDDYVNQEGYVPTTYTRIREQNLAGYAQYSHPLPFGQANIGLRYEHVDFDYFENGTFVPGQSRVYDNIFPNISVNGQLGKVQFQVSYAAKTQRPNYSQLRNNITYANRFTWQTGNPLLKPSVTHDITAVGVWRFFQAMVSYKVVRDYILYWGTQVENQSATTLINYINHDRLPSLTVMLAASPTIGIWNLNASAIVMKQWFSLDAAGQRRTYNNPLFVGSLNNTFTLPAGFLLSADFNYQSRGQVQNITLKRPQYTLNIGLRKSLFNDALSIEARANDLLLGCKQEALLYMESAQMKDLSWSDTRSFSLTVRYKFNAAKSKYKGTGAGQDTINRM
;
A
#
# COMPACT_ATOMS: atom_id res chain seq x y z
N MET A 1 -13.26 67.42 -13.49
CA MET A 1 -14.57 66.93 -13.97
C MET A 1 -14.61 66.63 -15.48
N TYR A 2 -13.63 67.12 -16.29
CA TYR A 2 -13.57 66.84 -17.72
C TYR A 2 -12.77 65.58 -18.11
N LEU A 3 -11.92 65.03 -17.22
CA LEU A 3 -11.11 63.85 -17.50
C LEU A 3 -11.88 62.52 -17.28
N ILE A 4 -12.96 62.54 -16.50
CA ILE A 4 -13.82 61.36 -16.25
C ILE A 4 -14.84 61.16 -17.36
N MET A 5 -15.22 62.23 -18.10
CA MET A 5 -16.12 62.10 -19.24
C MET A 5 -15.43 61.56 -20.51
N LEU A 6 -14.09 61.68 -20.65
CA LEU A 6 -13.36 61.19 -21.80
C LEU A 6 -13.08 59.67 -21.72
N VAL A 7 -13.06 59.08 -20.52
CA VAL A 7 -12.86 57.62 -20.32
C VAL A 7 -14.15 56.83 -20.48
N VAL A 8 -15.31 57.46 -20.26
CA VAL A 8 -16.61 56.82 -20.40
C VAL A 8 -17.09 56.76 -21.87
N SER A 9 -16.53 57.63 -22.76
CA SER A 9 -16.90 57.62 -24.18
C SER A 9 -16.15 56.60 -25.05
N MET A 10 -15.15 55.85 -24.47
CA MET A 10 -14.41 54.77 -25.17
C MET A 10 -14.95 53.35 -24.88
N LEU A 11 -16.01 53.21 -24.12
CA LEU A 11 -16.69 51.92 -23.89
C LEU A 11 -17.96 51.81 -24.75
N LEU A 12 -17.83 52.03 -26.03
CA LEU A 12 -18.84 51.58 -26.98
C LEU A 12 -18.68 50.06 -27.13
N PRO A 13 -19.72 49.24 -26.82
CA PRO A 13 -19.66 47.83 -27.10
C PRO A 13 -19.57 47.64 -28.62
N MET A 14 -18.45 47.12 -29.12
CA MET A 14 -18.39 46.55 -30.45
C MET A 14 -19.46 45.47 -30.51
N ARG A 15 -20.53 45.70 -31.20
CA ARG A 15 -21.50 44.66 -31.54
C ARG A 15 -20.80 43.69 -32.48
N VAL A 16 -20.30 42.61 -31.91
CA VAL A 16 -19.94 41.41 -32.68
C VAL A 16 -21.28 40.82 -33.15
N SER A 17 -21.54 40.96 -34.47
CA SER A 17 -22.73 40.36 -35.07
C SER A 17 -22.51 38.85 -35.12
N ALA A 18 -23.08 38.13 -34.14
CA ALA A 18 -23.09 36.69 -34.16
C ALA A 18 -23.96 36.22 -35.32
N GLN A 19 -23.36 35.52 -36.28
CA GLN A 19 -24.07 34.90 -37.39
C GLN A 19 -24.60 33.56 -36.99
N THR A 20 -25.93 33.36 -37.06
CA THR A 20 -26.55 32.07 -36.74
C THR A 20 -26.42 31.12 -37.93
N VAL A 21 -25.63 30.06 -37.77
CA VAL A 21 -25.52 28.93 -38.70
C VAL A 21 -26.62 27.92 -38.41
N LYS A 22 -27.37 27.52 -39.45
CA LYS A 22 -28.47 26.55 -39.33
C LYS A 22 -28.53 25.62 -40.53
N GLY A 23 -29.10 24.44 -40.36
CA GLY A 23 -29.29 23.46 -41.40
C GLY A 23 -30.12 22.28 -40.97
N LYS A 24 -30.38 21.37 -41.89
CA LYS A 24 -31.07 20.10 -41.64
C LYS A 24 -30.17 18.94 -42.03
N LEU A 25 -29.94 18.02 -41.09
CA LEU A 25 -29.18 16.78 -41.31
C LEU A 25 -30.10 15.66 -41.75
N VAL A 26 -29.70 14.97 -42.81
CA VAL A 26 -30.45 13.82 -43.35
C VAL A 26 -29.48 12.67 -43.67
N ASP A 27 -30.02 11.47 -43.73
CA ASP A 27 -29.32 10.28 -44.24
C ASP A 27 -29.34 10.19 -45.78
N GLU A 28 -28.77 9.17 -46.36
CA GLU A 28 -28.77 8.89 -47.81
C GLU A 28 -30.17 8.73 -48.42
N SER A 29 -31.16 8.37 -47.58
CA SER A 29 -32.57 8.20 -47.97
C SER A 29 -33.42 9.46 -47.70
N ASN A 30 -32.78 10.59 -47.36
CA ASN A 30 -33.42 11.87 -46.97
C ASN A 30 -34.26 11.81 -45.66
N HIS A 31 -34.10 10.79 -44.83
CA HIS A 31 -34.68 10.81 -43.49
C HIS A 31 -33.93 11.71 -42.55
N PRO A 32 -34.60 12.43 -41.66
CA PRO A 32 -33.94 13.30 -40.68
C PRO A 32 -32.97 12.46 -39.80
N LEU A 33 -31.78 13.02 -39.57
CA LEU A 33 -30.78 12.46 -38.66
C LEU A 33 -30.85 13.15 -37.28
N PRO A 34 -31.48 12.52 -36.27
CA PRO A 34 -31.56 13.10 -34.96
C PRO A 34 -30.26 12.89 -34.17
N TYR A 35 -30.01 13.77 -33.21
CA TYR A 35 -28.91 13.68 -32.22
C TYR A 35 -27.50 13.59 -32.78
N ALA A 36 -27.29 14.05 -34.02
CA ALA A 36 -25.97 14.20 -34.62
C ALA A 36 -25.22 15.38 -33.98
N ASN A 37 -23.94 15.22 -33.70
CA ASN A 37 -23.09 16.28 -33.14
C ASN A 37 -22.74 17.31 -34.20
N VAL A 38 -23.00 18.59 -33.90
CA VAL A 38 -22.64 19.73 -34.75
C VAL A 38 -21.74 20.65 -33.93
N VAL A 39 -20.46 20.74 -34.31
CA VAL A 39 -19.40 21.41 -33.54
C VAL A 39 -18.77 22.49 -34.40
N LEU A 40 -18.64 23.71 -33.86
CA LEU A 40 -17.93 24.81 -34.46
C LEU A 40 -16.48 24.80 -33.98
N LEU A 41 -15.54 24.79 -34.94
CA LEU A 41 -14.12 24.79 -34.67
C LEU A 41 -13.48 26.07 -35.27
N SER A 42 -12.48 26.61 -34.58
CA SER A 42 -11.65 27.68 -35.09
C SER A 42 -10.62 27.16 -36.10
N LEU A 43 -10.23 27.99 -37.05
CA LEU A 43 -9.13 27.71 -37.98
C LEU A 43 -7.93 28.65 -37.70
N PRO A 44 -6.68 28.18 -37.81
CA PRO A 44 -6.23 26.88 -38.37
C PRO A 44 -6.09 25.78 -37.31
N ASP A 45 -6.24 26.03 -35.98
CA ASP A 45 -5.90 25.16 -34.88
C ASP A 45 -6.98 24.10 -34.55
N SER A 46 -8.17 24.17 -35.18
CA SER A 46 -9.31 23.32 -34.96
C SER A 46 -9.76 23.28 -33.47
N ALA A 47 -9.53 24.36 -32.70
CA ALA A 47 -9.99 24.46 -31.33
C ALA A 47 -11.53 24.55 -31.25
N PHE A 48 -12.10 23.97 -30.23
CA PHE A 48 -13.54 23.96 -29.98
C PHE A 48 -14.02 25.38 -29.65
N VAL A 49 -15.05 25.85 -30.35
CA VAL A 49 -15.69 27.16 -30.14
C VAL A 49 -17.06 26.99 -29.47
N SER A 50 -17.93 26.23 -30.10
CA SER A 50 -19.26 25.93 -29.59
C SER A 50 -19.82 24.65 -30.21
N GLY A 51 -20.89 24.09 -29.69
CA GLY A 51 -21.49 22.88 -30.22
C GLY A 51 -22.98 22.76 -29.89
N THR A 52 -23.69 22.00 -30.72
CA THR A 52 -25.11 21.63 -30.56
C THR A 52 -25.32 20.20 -31.08
N ILE A 53 -26.53 19.69 -30.90
CA ILE A 53 -26.99 18.43 -31.51
C ILE A 53 -28.19 18.72 -32.41
N SER A 54 -28.41 17.91 -33.44
CA SER A 54 -29.62 17.98 -34.24
C SER A 54 -30.84 17.50 -33.45
N GLY A 55 -31.99 18.16 -33.66
CA GLY A 55 -33.27 17.74 -33.12
C GLY A 55 -33.81 16.47 -33.78
N GLU A 56 -34.95 15.96 -33.30
CA GLU A 56 -35.63 14.78 -33.85
C GLU A 56 -36.02 14.95 -35.32
N ASP A 57 -36.21 16.18 -35.77
CA ASP A 57 -36.48 16.57 -37.16
C ASP A 57 -35.19 16.79 -38.00
N GLY A 58 -34.02 16.53 -37.40
CA GLY A 58 -32.70 16.74 -38.00
C GLY A 58 -32.25 18.22 -38.08
N LEU A 59 -33.02 19.19 -37.57
CA LEU A 59 -32.65 20.60 -37.59
C LEU A 59 -31.59 20.91 -36.51
N PHE A 60 -30.63 21.79 -36.89
CA PHE A 60 -29.66 22.32 -35.94
C PHE A 60 -29.52 23.84 -36.07
N LYS A 61 -29.12 24.49 -35.00
CA LYS A 61 -28.81 25.92 -34.93
C LYS A 61 -27.57 26.15 -34.06
N LEU A 62 -26.60 26.90 -34.55
CA LEU A 62 -25.34 27.20 -33.92
C LEU A 62 -24.94 28.66 -34.15
N GLU A 63 -24.40 29.31 -33.11
CA GLU A 63 -23.95 30.71 -33.22
C GLU A 63 -22.47 30.77 -33.56
N ALA A 64 -22.12 31.39 -34.72
CA ALA A 64 -20.78 31.60 -35.15
C ALA A 64 -20.34 33.06 -34.91
N THR A 65 -19.17 33.25 -34.33
CA THR A 65 -18.68 34.56 -33.86
C THR A 65 -17.58 35.15 -34.73
N SER A 66 -17.03 34.40 -35.70
CA SER A 66 -15.99 34.87 -36.59
C SER A 66 -16.02 34.17 -37.96
N VAL A 67 -15.39 34.80 -39.01
CA VAL A 67 -15.32 34.23 -40.36
C VAL A 67 -14.34 33.07 -40.53
N ASN A 68 -13.39 32.87 -39.60
CA ASN A 68 -12.39 31.79 -39.66
C ASN A 68 -12.84 30.58 -38.81
N GLN A 69 -14.01 30.05 -39.10
CA GLN A 69 -14.56 28.91 -38.40
C GLN A 69 -15.12 27.86 -39.37
N ILE A 70 -15.09 26.57 -38.95
CA ILE A 70 -15.62 25.45 -39.72
C ILE A 70 -16.60 24.65 -38.86
N VAL A 71 -17.69 24.20 -39.45
CA VAL A 71 -18.64 23.32 -38.78
C VAL A 71 -18.28 21.85 -39.06
N LYS A 72 -18.01 21.11 -38.02
CA LYS A 72 -17.82 19.67 -38.04
C LYS A 72 -19.13 19.00 -37.64
N ILE A 73 -19.63 18.12 -38.50
CA ILE A 73 -20.86 17.36 -38.29
C ILE A 73 -20.52 15.87 -38.22
N SER A 74 -20.88 15.19 -37.15
CA SER A 74 -20.58 13.78 -36.97
C SER A 74 -21.75 13.04 -36.29
N SER A 75 -22.03 11.84 -36.74
CA SER A 75 -22.99 10.92 -36.14
C SER A 75 -22.46 9.49 -36.21
N ILE A 76 -22.86 8.64 -35.24
CA ILE A 76 -22.43 7.26 -35.20
C ILE A 76 -22.97 6.52 -36.43
N GLY A 77 -22.09 5.83 -37.15
CA GLY A 77 -22.43 5.12 -38.40
C GLY A 77 -22.38 5.96 -39.65
N TYR A 78 -21.96 7.22 -39.59
CA TYR A 78 -21.85 8.14 -40.73
C TYR A 78 -20.47 8.79 -40.85
N LYS A 79 -20.04 9.09 -42.08
CA LYS A 79 -18.79 9.84 -42.34
C LYS A 79 -18.90 11.23 -41.81
N THR A 80 -17.88 11.70 -41.09
CA THR A 80 -17.79 13.08 -40.59
C THR A 80 -17.70 14.06 -41.76
N VAL A 81 -18.53 15.11 -41.72
CA VAL A 81 -18.59 16.16 -42.72
C VAL A 81 -18.11 17.48 -42.14
N TYR A 82 -17.29 18.24 -42.90
CA TYR A 82 -16.86 19.58 -42.56
C TYR A 82 -17.46 20.57 -43.54
N LYS A 83 -18.04 21.66 -43.04
CA LYS A 83 -18.67 22.71 -43.84
C LYS A 83 -18.22 24.09 -43.35
N PRO A 84 -17.93 25.03 -44.28
CA PRO A 84 -17.67 26.41 -43.88
C PRO A 84 -18.93 27.06 -43.27
N THR A 85 -18.71 28.08 -42.41
CA THR A 85 -19.81 28.81 -41.77
C THR A 85 -20.59 29.75 -42.73
N THR A 86 -20.09 29.92 -43.93
CA THR A 86 -20.77 30.73 -45.00
C THR A 86 -21.10 29.82 -46.16
N PRO A 87 -22.38 29.80 -46.64
CA PRO A 87 -23.52 30.61 -46.15
C PRO A 87 -24.08 30.11 -44.80
N ALA A 88 -24.63 31.04 -44.01
CA ALA A 88 -25.16 30.74 -42.66
C ALA A 88 -26.33 29.73 -42.66
N ASN A 89 -27.08 29.66 -43.72
CA ASN A 89 -28.08 28.61 -43.94
C ASN A 89 -27.44 27.52 -44.82
N MET A 90 -27.06 26.42 -44.21
CA MET A 90 -26.40 25.28 -44.88
C MET A 90 -27.38 24.42 -45.69
N GLY A 91 -28.69 24.69 -45.63
CA GLY A 91 -29.69 23.89 -46.27
C GLY A 91 -29.74 22.46 -45.73
N ILE A 92 -29.94 21.50 -46.62
CA ILE A 92 -29.89 20.07 -46.29
C ILE A 92 -28.44 19.61 -46.38
N VAL A 93 -27.93 19.03 -45.28
CA VAL A 93 -26.62 18.38 -45.23
C VAL A 93 -26.83 16.90 -45.12
N GLN A 94 -26.53 16.16 -46.19
CA GLN A 94 -26.63 14.71 -46.21
C GLN A 94 -25.35 14.09 -45.67
N LEU A 95 -25.51 13.16 -44.71
CA LEU A 95 -24.44 12.35 -44.23
C LEU A 95 -24.47 10.98 -44.92
N VAL A 96 -23.31 10.54 -45.40
CA VAL A 96 -23.13 9.25 -46.04
C VAL A 96 -22.82 8.21 -45.01
N SER A 97 -23.49 7.09 -45.06
CA SER A 97 -23.22 5.95 -44.15
C SER A 97 -21.76 5.49 -44.28
N ASP A 98 -21.08 5.36 -43.15
CA ASP A 98 -19.76 4.74 -43.10
C ASP A 98 -19.97 3.24 -42.89
N ALA A 99 -20.28 2.55 -43.98
CA ALA A 99 -20.48 1.10 -44.06
C ALA A 99 -19.14 0.33 -43.93
N ARG A 100 -18.18 0.84 -43.14
CA ARG A 100 -17.27 -0.11 -42.50
C ARG A 100 -18.11 -0.89 -41.49
N MET A 101 -18.52 -2.10 -41.87
CA MET A 101 -18.90 -3.10 -40.88
C MET A 101 -17.95 -2.94 -39.72
N LEU A 102 -18.49 -2.72 -38.54
CA LEU A 102 -17.80 -3.03 -37.31
C LEU A 102 -17.46 -4.52 -37.42
N GLY A 103 -16.37 -4.82 -38.16
CA GLY A 103 -15.70 -6.06 -38.00
C GLY A 103 -15.49 -6.19 -36.52
N GLU A 104 -15.79 -7.32 -35.96
CA GLU A 104 -15.50 -7.71 -34.60
C GLU A 104 -14.25 -6.96 -34.18
N VAL A 105 -14.39 -5.96 -33.30
CA VAL A 105 -13.25 -5.23 -32.75
C VAL A 105 -12.61 -6.28 -31.85
N VAL A 106 -11.80 -7.15 -32.44
CA VAL A 106 -10.76 -7.84 -31.73
C VAL A 106 -9.85 -6.74 -31.25
N VAL A 107 -10.13 -6.25 -30.05
CA VAL A 107 -9.22 -5.39 -29.31
C VAL A 107 -7.97 -6.25 -29.16
N LYS A 108 -7.03 -6.13 -30.08
CA LYS A 108 -5.66 -6.59 -29.86
C LYS A 108 -5.11 -5.68 -28.75
N ALA A 109 -5.47 -6.01 -27.53
CA ALA A 109 -4.87 -5.38 -26.38
C ALA A 109 -3.36 -5.61 -26.48
N ASN A 110 -2.59 -4.55 -26.50
CA ASN A 110 -1.14 -4.65 -26.52
C ASN A 110 -0.69 -5.44 -25.29
N LEU A 111 0.35 -6.24 -25.46
CA LEU A 111 0.94 -6.97 -24.33
C LEU A 111 1.49 -5.97 -23.31
N PRO A 112 1.30 -6.22 -21.99
CA PRO A 112 1.97 -5.42 -20.97
C PRO A 112 3.48 -5.53 -21.17
N VAL A 113 4.14 -4.38 -21.31
CA VAL A 113 5.59 -4.31 -21.44
C VAL A 113 6.16 -3.81 -20.14
N THR A 114 6.98 -4.63 -19.49
CA THR A 114 7.80 -4.21 -18.35
C THR A 114 9.15 -3.73 -18.86
N ARG A 115 9.56 -2.54 -18.48
CA ARG A 115 10.84 -1.95 -18.85
C ARG A 115 11.49 -1.24 -17.66
N ILE A 116 12.81 -1.13 -17.70
CA ILE A 116 13.53 -0.32 -16.72
C ILE A 116 13.46 1.14 -17.19
N LYS A 117 12.95 2.01 -16.32
CA LYS A 117 12.86 3.45 -16.56
C LYS A 117 13.26 4.21 -15.31
N ASN A 118 14.28 5.04 -15.44
CA ASN A 118 14.90 5.73 -14.31
C ASN A 118 15.33 4.74 -13.21
N ASP A 119 14.78 4.89 -11.99
CA ASP A 119 15.04 4.05 -10.82
C ASP A 119 14.09 2.87 -10.67
N ALA A 120 13.18 2.64 -11.62
CA ALA A 120 12.05 1.73 -11.48
C ALA A 120 11.91 0.71 -12.62
N LEU A 121 11.25 -0.40 -12.31
CA LEU A 121 10.64 -1.29 -13.28
C LEU A 121 9.22 -0.78 -13.58
N GLU A 122 9.02 -0.18 -14.77
CA GLU A 122 7.72 0.32 -15.23
C GLU A 122 7.00 -0.76 -16.03
N THR A 123 5.80 -1.15 -15.58
CA THR A 123 4.88 -1.99 -16.35
C THR A 123 3.75 -1.12 -16.90
N ASN A 124 3.59 -1.09 -18.22
CA ASN A 124 2.48 -0.37 -18.85
C ASN A 124 1.17 -1.12 -18.63
N VAL A 125 0.12 -0.42 -18.22
CA VAL A 125 -1.24 -0.96 -17.98
C VAL A 125 -2.21 -0.46 -19.05
N GLN A 126 -2.19 0.83 -19.36
CA GLN A 126 -3.10 1.45 -20.33
C GLN A 126 -2.99 0.80 -21.71
N GLY A 127 -4.12 0.42 -22.30
CA GLY A 127 -4.19 -0.22 -23.62
C GLY A 127 -3.68 -1.67 -23.64
N THR A 128 -3.43 -2.28 -22.50
CA THR A 128 -3.06 -3.70 -22.35
C THR A 128 -4.20 -4.48 -21.71
N VAL A 129 -4.05 -5.79 -21.65
CA VAL A 129 -4.99 -6.68 -20.95
C VAL A 129 -5.10 -6.36 -19.47
N LEU A 130 -4.04 -5.81 -18.83
CA LEU A 130 -4.07 -5.38 -17.43
C LEU A 130 -5.04 -4.22 -17.20
N SER A 131 -5.37 -3.42 -18.21
CA SER A 131 -6.38 -2.36 -18.07
C SER A 131 -7.79 -2.91 -17.82
N LYS A 132 -8.00 -4.20 -18.02
CA LYS A 132 -9.27 -4.90 -17.75
C LYS A 132 -9.20 -5.80 -16.51
N ALA A 133 -8.09 -5.82 -15.80
CA ALA A 133 -7.90 -6.68 -14.63
C ALA A 133 -8.87 -6.39 -13.49
N GLY A 134 -9.43 -5.18 -13.46
CA GLY A 134 -10.44 -4.83 -12.48
C GLY A 134 -10.09 -3.63 -11.64
N THR A 135 -9.36 -3.79 -10.56
CA THR A 135 -8.92 -2.73 -9.65
C THR A 135 -7.39 -2.55 -9.72
N ALA A 136 -6.88 -1.50 -9.06
CA ALA A 136 -5.43 -1.39 -8.91
C ALA A 136 -4.85 -2.56 -8.10
N GLU A 137 -5.60 -3.09 -7.14
CA GLU A 137 -5.19 -4.26 -6.39
C GLU A 137 -4.99 -5.47 -7.31
N ASP A 138 -5.94 -5.72 -8.21
CA ASP A 138 -5.84 -6.79 -9.19
C ASP A 138 -4.67 -6.56 -10.17
N VAL A 139 -4.47 -5.31 -10.60
CA VAL A 139 -3.30 -4.96 -11.44
C VAL A 139 -2.00 -5.25 -10.70
N LEU A 140 -1.87 -4.83 -9.43
CA LEU A 140 -0.65 -5.05 -8.65
C LEU A 140 -0.34 -6.52 -8.44
N ALA A 141 -1.35 -7.38 -8.25
CA ALA A 141 -1.19 -8.83 -8.16
C ALA A 141 -0.56 -9.44 -9.44
N HIS A 142 -0.71 -8.76 -10.59
CA HIS A 142 -0.14 -9.18 -11.87
C HIS A 142 1.14 -8.45 -12.26
N ILE A 143 1.67 -7.58 -11.39
CA ILE A 143 2.97 -6.92 -11.63
C ILE A 143 4.11 -7.85 -11.25
N PRO A 144 5.10 -8.08 -12.13
CA PRO A 144 6.21 -8.97 -11.85
C PRO A 144 6.99 -8.58 -10.60
N GLY A 145 7.13 -9.53 -9.67
CA GLY A 145 7.86 -9.33 -8.43
C GLY A 145 7.10 -8.63 -7.32
N LEU A 146 5.78 -8.44 -7.48
CA LEU A 146 4.83 -8.14 -6.41
C LEU A 146 4.07 -9.41 -6.02
N GLN A 147 3.82 -9.58 -4.73
CA GLN A 147 2.97 -10.64 -4.19
C GLN A 147 1.91 -10.01 -3.29
N LYS A 148 0.65 -10.40 -3.50
CA LYS A 148 -0.45 -10.03 -2.60
C LYS A 148 -0.34 -10.84 -1.31
N LYS A 149 -0.47 -10.17 -0.16
CA LYS A 149 -0.57 -10.74 1.19
C LYS A 149 -1.93 -10.38 1.79
N ALA A 150 -2.25 -10.93 2.96
CA ALA A 150 -3.50 -10.63 3.65
C ALA A 150 -3.65 -9.13 3.97
N ASP A 151 -2.56 -8.48 4.35
CA ASP A 151 -2.47 -7.08 4.79
C ASP A 151 -1.93 -6.11 3.72
N GLY A 152 -1.80 -6.56 2.45
CA GLY A 152 -1.32 -5.69 1.37
C GLY A 152 -0.47 -6.36 0.32
N PHE A 153 0.65 -5.72 -0.02
CA PHE A 153 1.58 -6.20 -1.04
C PHE A 153 3.00 -6.29 -0.49
N GLU A 154 3.73 -7.27 -0.97
CA GLU A 154 5.16 -7.42 -0.75
C GLU A 154 5.92 -7.32 -2.08
N VAL A 155 6.97 -6.50 -2.10
CA VAL A 155 7.99 -6.59 -3.16
C VAL A 155 8.93 -7.72 -2.76
N LEU A 156 8.92 -8.78 -3.53
CA LEU A 156 9.59 -10.03 -3.20
C LEU A 156 11.08 -9.82 -2.90
N GLY A 157 11.50 -10.23 -1.70
CA GLY A 157 12.85 -10.05 -1.18
C GLY A 157 13.18 -8.65 -0.63
N LYS A 158 12.23 -7.71 -0.61
CA LYS A 158 12.39 -6.33 -0.15
C LYS A 158 11.39 -5.91 0.93
N GLY A 159 10.37 -6.73 1.21
CA GLY A 159 9.30 -6.45 2.17
C GLY A 159 8.18 -5.60 1.60
N SER A 160 7.34 -5.08 2.51
CA SER A 160 6.18 -4.26 2.16
C SER A 160 6.61 -2.91 1.57
N PRO A 161 6.12 -2.54 0.37
CA PRO A 161 6.50 -1.28 -0.27
C PRO A 161 5.67 -0.12 0.25
N LEU A 162 6.24 1.09 0.18
CA LEU A 162 5.42 2.29 0.15
C LEU A 162 4.73 2.41 -1.20
N ILE A 163 3.41 2.54 -1.22
CA ILE A 163 2.64 2.67 -2.46
C ILE A 163 2.25 4.13 -2.66
N TYR A 164 2.49 4.64 -3.86
CA TYR A 164 2.13 6.00 -4.26
C TYR A 164 1.19 5.97 -5.47
N ILE A 165 0.18 6.83 -5.46
CA ILE A 165 -0.71 7.07 -6.60
C ILE A 165 -0.54 8.53 -7.03
N ASN A 166 0.02 8.75 -8.23
CA ASN A 166 0.35 10.07 -8.77
C ASN A 166 1.22 10.93 -7.82
N GLY A 167 2.15 10.30 -7.10
CA GLY A 167 3.02 10.96 -6.14
C GLY A 167 2.46 11.07 -4.72
N ARG A 168 1.17 10.85 -4.50
CA ARG A 168 0.54 10.80 -3.18
C ARG A 168 0.74 9.42 -2.56
N LYS A 169 1.23 9.37 -1.33
CA LYS A 169 1.37 8.12 -0.57
C LYS A 169 -0.01 7.51 -0.26
N LEU A 170 -0.13 6.21 -0.53
CA LEU A 170 -1.27 5.39 -0.11
C LEU A 170 -1.23 5.22 1.41
N ARG A 171 -2.35 5.31 2.07
CA ARG A 171 -2.46 5.06 3.51
C ARG A 171 -3.19 3.78 3.84
N ASP A 172 -4.21 3.49 3.05
CA ASP A 172 -5.06 2.34 3.22
C ASP A 172 -5.08 1.54 1.91
N ILE A 173 -4.86 0.24 2.03
CA ILE A 173 -4.89 -0.69 0.90
C ILE A 173 -6.25 -0.66 0.17
N ALA A 174 -7.34 -0.34 0.87
CA ALA A 174 -8.66 -0.20 0.29
C ALA A 174 -8.76 0.90 -0.78
N GLU A 175 -7.84 1.88 -0.78
CA GLU A 175 -7.77 2.86 -1.88
C GLU A 175 -7.38 2.22 -3.24
N LEU A 176 -6.70 1.08 -3.21
CA LEU A 176 -6.36 0.33 -4.43
C LEU A 176 -7.59 -0.32 -5.06
N ASP A 177 -8.52 -0.76 -4.24
CA ASP A 177 -9.78 -1.33 -4.69
C ASP A 177 -10.67 -0.31 -5.41
N GLN A 178 -10.55 0.97 -5.06
CA GLN A 178 -11.32 2.05 -5.67
C GLN A 178 -10.78 2.47 -7.03
N LEU A 179 -9.48 2.29 -7.26
CA LEU A 179 -8.84 2.61 -8.52
C LEU A 179 -9.11 1.51 -9.52
N THR A 180 -9.90 1.80 -10.57
CA THR A 180 -10.10 0.83 -11.65
C THR A 180 -8.82 0.67 -12.49
N SER A 181 -8.60 -0.54 -12.97
CA SER A 181 -7.46 -0.87 -13.83
C SER A 181 -7.40 0.00 -15.10
N GLU A 182 -8.56 0.42 -15.64
CA GLU A 182 -8.62 1.32 -16.80
C GLU A 182 -8.12 2.74 -16.52
N GLU A 183 -8.15 3.15 -15.27
CA GLU A 183 -7.60 4.45 -14.84
C GLU A 183 -6.10 4.41 -14.65
N ILE A 184 -5.48 3.23 -14.69
CA ILE A 184 -4.03 3.08 -14.49
C ILE A 184 -3.31 3.21 -15.84
N LYS A 185 -2.37 4.14 -15.89
CA LYS A 185 -1.46 4.29 -17.03
C LYS A 185 -0.31 3.31 -16.95
N SER A 186 0.37 3.27 -15.80
CA SER A 186 1.51 2.38 -15.54
C SER A 186 1.73 2.17 -14.05
N VAL A 187 2.42 1.09 -13.71
CA VAL A 187 2.91 0.78 -12.37
C VAL A 187 4.43 0.73 -12.42
N GLU A 188 5.09 1.45 -11.52
CA GLU A 188 6.54 1.49 -11.37
C GLU A 188 6.94 0.84 -10.04
N VAL A 189 7.83 -0.14 -10.06
CA VAL A 189 8.37 -0.82 -8.86
C VAL A 189 9.82 -0.42 -8.67
N VAL A 190 10.13 0.28 -7.58
CA VAL A 190 11.46 0.71 -7.16
C VAL A 190 11.93 -0.22 -6.05
N ARG A 191 12.95 -1.05 -6.32
CA ARG A 191 13.42 -2.09 -5.40
C ARG A 191 14.49 -1.61 -4.42
N ASN A 192 15.22 -0.57 -4.76
CA ASN A 192 16.20 0.10 -3.90
C ASN A 192 15.97 1.60 -4.01
N PRO A 193 14.96 2.15 -3.28
CA PRO A 193 14.64 3.56 -3.34
C PRO A 193 15.80 4.43 -2.86
N GLY A 194 16.01 5.56 -3.55
CA GLY A 194 17.11 6.49 -3.30
C GLY A 194 16.95 7.29 -2.01
N ALA A 195 17.91 8.18 -1.75
CA ALA A 195 18.09 8.94 -0.50
C ALA A 195 16.91 9.87 -0.14
N ARG A 196 16.07 10.26 -1.11
CA ARG A 196 14.85 11.07 -0.88
C ARG A 196 13.78 10.36 -0.06
N TYR A 197 13.80 9.03 -0.02
CA TYR A 197 12.93 8.24 0.82
C TYR A 197 13.58 8.01 2.18
N ASP A 198 12.77 7.75 3.22
CA ASP A 198 13.30 7.38 4.52
C ASP A 198 14.20 6.14 4.41
N ALA A 199 15.21 6.06 5.29
CA ALA A 199 16.14 4.95 5.29
C ALA A 199 15.50 3.61 5.65
N THR A 200 14.30 3.59 6.24
CA THR A 200 13.53 2.37 6.53
C THR A 200 12.84 1.78 5.30
N VAL A 201 12.69 2.55 4.21
CA VAL A 201 11.91 2.15 3.03
C VAL A 201 12.68 1.15 2.17
N GLY A 202 12.27 -0.12 2.20
CA GLY A 202 12.89 -1.20 1.40
C GLY A 202 12.50 -1.21 -0.07
N ALA A 203 11.26 -0.79 -0.39
CA ALA A 203 10.74 -0.73 -1.75
C ALA A 203 9.66 0.34 -1.91
N VAL A 204 9.43 0.78 -3.14
CA VAL A 204 8.37 1.73 -3.49
C VAL A 204 7.61 1.26 -4.72
N VAL A 205 6.28 1.36 -4.69
CA VAL A 205 5.40 1.15 -5.85
C VAL A 205 4.76 2.49 -6.21
N ARG A 206 4.90 2.93 -7.46
CA ARG A 206 4.28 4.17 -7.95
C ARG A 206 3.26 3.84 -9.02
N ILE A 207 1.99 4.10 -8.74
CA ILE A 207 0.89 3.96 -9.69
C ILE A 207 0.67 5.31 -10.36
N ARG A 208 0.76 5.34 -11.68
CA ARG A 208 0.42 6.51 -12.49
C ARG A 208 -0.93 6.29 -13.14
N THR A 209 -1.83 7.25 -12.98
CA THR A 209 -3.16 7.18 -13.57
C THR A 209 -3.26 7.97 -14.88
N VAL A 210 -4.26 7.62 -15.68
CA VAL A 210 -4.67 8.42 -16.85
C VAL A 210 -5.29 9.71 -16.35
N LYS A 211 -4.96 10.85 -16.96
CA LYS A 211 -5.63 12.12 -16.66
C LYS A 211 -7.08 12.03 -17.15
N ARG A 212 -8.04 11.73 -16.28
CA ARG A 212 -9.45 12.02 -16.55
C ARG A 212 -9.72 13.46 -16.08
N GLN A 213 -10.14 14.30 -17.00
CA GLN A 213 -10.63 15.65 -16.71
C GLN A 213 -12.14 15.57 -16.58
N GLY A 214 -12.66 16.00 -15.44
CA GLY A 214 -14.09 16.18 -15.23
C GLY A 214 -14.31 17.00 -13.95
N ASP A 215 -14.84 18.20 -14.11
CA ASP A 215 -15.39 18.96 -13.00
C ASP A 215 -16.74 18.36 -12.61
N GLY A 216 -17.19 18.59 -11.39
CA GLY A 216 -18.46 18.16 -10.88
C GLY A 216 -18.37 17.23 -9.66
N PHE A 217 -19.49 16.67 -9.33
CA PHE A 217 -19.67 15.76 -8.18
C PHE A 217 -19.46 14.30 -8.60
N GLY A 218 -18.74 13.56 -7.79
CA GLY A 218 -18.49 12.13 -7.97
C GLY A 218 -18.78 11.32 -6.72
N VAL A 219 -19.23 10.07 -6.90
CA VAL A 219 -19.52 9.12 -5.81
C VAL A 219 -18.92 7.76 -6.15
N SER A 220 -18.34 7.08 -5.16
CA SER A 220 -17.98 5.67 -5.22
C SER A 220 -18.53 4.96 -3.99
N LEU A 221 -19.21 3.84 -4.20
CA LEU A 221 -19.76 2.99 -3.14
C LEU A 221 -19.15 1.60 -3.27
N ARG A 222 -18.83 0.98 -2.14
CA ARG A 222 -18.37 -0.41 -2.06
C ARG A 222 -19.09 -1.11 -0.91
N SER A 223 -19.61 -2.30 -1.19
CA SER A 223 -20.12 -3.24 -0.20
C SER A 223 -19.45 -4.58 -0.43
N SER A 224 -18.86 -5.16 0.61
CA SER A 224 -18.20 -6.46 0.55
C SER A 224 -18.69 -7.32 1.71
N TYR A 225 -19.12 -8.51 1.37
CA TYR A 225 -19.47 -9.56 2.30
C TYR A 225 -18.47 -10.70 2.13
N ASP A 226 -17.89 -11.19 3.22
CA ASP A 226 -17.03 -12.36 3.25
C ASP A 226 -17.59 -13.38 4.25
N GLN A 227 -17.71 -14.64 3.83
CA GLN A 227 -18.20 -15.75 4.64
C GLN A 227 -17.12 -16.81 4.77
N SER A 228 -16.55 -16.89 5.96
CA SER A 228 -15.77 -18.02 6.43
C SER A 228 -16.60 -18.85 7.43
N GLN A 229 -16.11 -19.17 8.62
CA GLN A 229 -16.94 -19.63 9.74
C GLN A 229 -17.82 -18.48 10.27
N ASN A 230 -17.31 -17.25 10.19
CA ASN A 230 -18.00 -16.02 10.56
C ASN A 230 -18.32 -15.18 9.33
N SER A 231 -19.15 -14.14 9.53
CA SER A 231 -19.52 -13.19 8.50
C SER A 231 -18.82 -11.87 8.73
N ASP A 232 -18.07 -11.41 7.73
CA ASP A 232 -17.35 -10.16 7.73
C ASP A 232 -17.94 -9.18 6.71
N PHE A 233 -17.91 -7.89 7.03
CA PHE A 233 -18.50 -6.84 6.20
C PHE A 233 -17.55 -5.65 6.07
N VAL A 234 -17.49 -5.09 4.86
CA VAL A 234 -16.83 -3.83 4.59
C VAL A 234 -17.77 -2.95 3.80
N GLU A 235 -18.16 -1.82 4.37
CA GLU A 235 -19.02 -0.83 3.74
C GLU A 235 -18.24 0.48 3.59
N GLN A 236 -18.22 1.06 2.38
CA GLN A 236 -17.47 2.27 2.12
C GLN A 236 -18.20 3.19 1.14
N ALA A 237 -18.14 4.49 1.44
CA ALA A 237 -18.66 5.55 0.58
C ALA A 237 -17.61 6.66 0.44
N ASP A 238 -17.27 7.02 -0.80
CA ASP A 238 -16.42 8.13 -1.16
C ASP A 238 -17.22 9.15 -1.96
N VAL A 239 -16.99 10.42 -1.66
CA VAL A 239 -17.56 11.54 -2.39
C VAL A 239 -16.45 12.53 -2.74
N ASN A 240 -16.54 13.13 -3.91
CA ASN A 240 -15.64 14.19 -4.31
C ASN A 240 -16.38 15.27 -5.13
N TYR A 241 -15.90 16.50 -5.00
CA TYR A 241 -16.36 17.64 -5.80
C TYR A 241 -15.17 18.40 -6.36
N ARG A 242 -15.23 18.71 -7.65
CA ARG A 242 -14.18 19.46 -8.36
C ARG A 242 -14.73 20.62 -9.12
N HIS A 243 -14.05 21.75 -9.01
CA HIS A 243 -14.35 22.93 -9.79
C HIS A 243 -13.18 23.92 -9.78
N ASN A 244 -12.73 24.36 -10.97
CA ASN A 244 -11.75 25.44 -11.12
C ASN A 244 -10.50 25.32 -10.21
N GLY A 245 -9.83 24.16 -10.23
CA GLY A 245 -8.63 23.93 -9.40
C GLY A 245 -8.91 23.43 -7.99
N LEU A 246 -10.12 23.64 -7.46
CA LEU A 246 -10.55 23.06 -6.18
C LEU A 246 -10.94 21.59 -6.35
N ASP A 247 -10.48 20.75 -5.43
CA ASP A 247 -10.89 19.34 -5.29
C ASP A 247 -11.14 19.07 -3.81
N VAL A 248 -12.40 18.84 -3.45
CA VAL A 248 -12.82 18.48 -2.08
C VAL A 248 -13.23 17.03 -2.10
N PHE A 249 -12.80 16.26 -1.12
CA PHE A 249 -13.10 14.83 -1.02
C PHE A 249 -13.40 14.43 0.41
N ALA A 250 -14.26 13.43 0.56
CA ALA A 250 -14.55 12.78 1.83
C ALA A 250 -14.76 11.28 1.63
N MET A 251 -14.48 10.50 2.67
CA MET A 251 -14.68 9.05 2.71
C MET A 251 -15.17 8.64 4.10
N VAL A 252 -16.06 7.67 4.14
CA VAL A 252 -16.43 6.92 5.36
C VAL A 252 -16.36 5.44 5.03
N ARG A 253 -15.75 4.67 5.92
CA ARG A 253 -15.66 3.21 5.85
C ARG A 253 -16.00 2.61 7.19
N PHE A 254 -16.75 1.51 7.16
CA PHE A 254 -17.07 0.67 8.29
C PHE A 254 -16.57 -0.74 8.00
N ASP A 255 -15.87 -1.34 8.95
CA ASP A 255 -15.40 -2.71 8.89
C ASP A 255 -15.90 -3.49 10.11
N LYS A 256 -16.36 -4.72 9.87
CA LYS A 256 -16.56 -5.74 10.87
C LYS A 256 -15.80 -6.98 10.44
N THR A 257 -14.88 -7.46 11.26
CA THR A 257 -14.08 -8.64 10.99
C THR A 257 -14.04 -9.56 12.22
N THR A 258 -14.13 -10.87 11.97
CA THR A 258 -13.99 -11.89 13.02
C THR A 258 -12.90 -12.87 12.60
N SER A 259 -11.84 -12.96 13.38
CA SER A 259 -10.70 -13.85 13.11
C SER A 259 -10.71 -15.03 14.09
N LEU A 260 -10.62 -16.23 13.55
CA LEU A 260 -10.43 -17.47 14.32
C LEU A 260 -9.02 -18.00 14.07
N GLN A 261 -8.30 -18.29 15.14
CA GLN A 261 -6.98 -18.91 15.10
C GLN A 261 -6.90 -20.09 16.05
N ASN A 262 -6.24 -21.15 15.61
CA ASN A 262 -5.94 -22.31 16.42
C ASN A 262 -4.43 -22.54 16.38
N ASP A 263 -3.86 -22.86 17.56
CA ASP A 263 -2.44 -23.15 17.71
C ASP A 263 -2.24 -24.40 18.57
N ILE A 264 -1.23 -25.19 18.21
CA ILE A 264 -0.66 -26.20 19.09
C ILE A 264 0.78 -25.75 19.34
N LEU A 265 0.99 -25.17 20.52
CA LEU A 265 2.28 -24.62 20.91
C LEU A 265 2.94 -25.55 21.94
N GLU A 266 4.10 -26.10 21.60
CA GLU A 266 4.93 -26.87 22.50
C GLU A 266 6.21 -26.09 22.84
N GLN A 267 6.37 -25.71 24.10
CA GLN A 267 7.53 -25.00 24.63
C GLN A 267 8.29 -25.91 25.58
N THR A 268 9.59 -26.07 25.33
CA THR A 268 10.48 -26.82 26.21
C THR A 268 11.57 -25.91 26.74
N ALA A 269 11.70 -25.76 28.05
CA ALA A 269 12.78 -25.04 28.71
C ALA A 269 13.84 -26.06 29.22
N PHE A 270 15.09 -25.83 28.80
CA PHE A 270 16.23 -26.68 29.17
C PHE A 270 16.98 -26.02 30.32
N THR A 271 16.52 -26.30 31.53
CA THR A 271 17.11 -25.88 32.82
C THR A 271 17.52 -27.12 33.61
N ASP A 272 17.87 -26.98 34.89
CA ASP A 272 18.17 -28.14 35.75
C ASP A 272 17.02 -29.17 35.77
N THR A 273 15.79 -28.68 35.70
CA THR A 273 14.58 -29.47 35.42
C THR A 273 14.12 -29.14 34.00
N ILE A 274 13.89 -30.14 33.16
CA ILE A 274 13.36 -29.92 31.79
C ILE A 274 11.85 -29.70 31.87
N TRP A 275 11.41 -28.46 31.61
CA TRP A 275 10.00 -28.11 31.61
C TRP A 275 9.43 -28.18 30.20
N THR A 276 8.37 -28.95 30.01
CA THR A 276 7.64 -28.99 28.73
C THR A 276 6.20 -28.54 28.98
N GLN A 277 5.79 -27.49 28.26
CA GLN A 277 4.42 -27.00 28.22
C GLN A 277 3.86 -27.22 26.82
N LYS A 278 2.72 -27.89 26.70
CA LYS A 278 2.02 -28.09 25.46
C LYS A 278 0.62 -27.48 25.56
N ASN A 279 0.39 -26.44 24.77
CA ASN A 279 -0.85 -25.66 24.74
C ASN A 279 -1.67 -26.01 23.51
N TYR A 280 -2.96 -26.30 23.72
CA TYR A 280 -3.97 -26.39 22.67
C TYR A 280 -4.81 -25.11 22.75
N GLN A 281 -4.55 -24.18 21.83
CA GLN A 281 -5.08 -22.83 21.90
C GLN A 281 -6.15 -22.59 20.82
N HIS A 282 -7.24 -21.94 21.22
CA HIS A 282 -8.27 -21.44 20.35
C HIS A 282 -8.52 -19.96 20.65
N SER A 283 -8.33 -19.11 19.65
CA SER A 283 -8.50 -17.65 19.76
C SER A 283 -9.60 -17.17 18.82
N ASN A 284 -10.45 -16.29 19.33
CA ASN A 284 -11.46 -15.57 18.57
C ASN A 284 -11.30 -14.07 18.81
N THR A 285 -11.24 -13.28 17.74
CA THR A 285 -11.16 -11.82 17.81
C THR A 285 -12.27 -11.21 16.96
N ASP A 286 -13.23 -10.51 17.58
CA ASP A 286 -14.25 -9.68 16.91
C ASP A 286 -13.78 -8.22 16.93
N SER A 287 -13.66 -7.61 15.77
CA SER A 287 -13.24 -6.22 15.62
C SER A 287 -14.20 -5.44 14.75
N ARG A 288 -14.50 -4.21 15.20
CA ARG A 288 -15.33 -3.25 14.47
C ARG A 288 -14.66 -1.90 14.46
N SER A 289 -14.51 -1.33 13.28
CA SER A 289 -13.88 -0.02 13.12
C SER A 289 -14.68 0.88 12.19
N ILE A 290 -14.49 2.17 12.39
CA ILE A 290 -14.96 3.22 11.50
C ILE A 290 -13.81 4.14 11.14
N ASP A 291 -13.63 4.36 9.83
CA ASP A 291 -12.63 5.28 9.30
C ASP A 291 -13.34 6.43 8.58
N GLY A 292 -12.86 7.64 8.81
CA GLY A 292 -13.31 8.85 8.18
C GLY A 292 -12.15 9.62 7.55
N ARG A 293 -12.39 10.22 6.40
CA ARG A 293 -11.41 11.09 5.74
C ARG A 293 -12.12 12.30 5.17
N ILE A 294 -11.51 13.48 5.34
CA ILE A 294 -11.92 14.69 4.65
C ILE A 294 -10.69 15.46 4.22
N GLY A 295 -10.77 16.11 3.10
CA GLY A 295 -9.67 16.96 2.66
C GLY A 295 -10.01 17.79 1.44
N PHE A 296 -9.09 18.70 1.14
CA PHE A 296 -9.14 19.47 -0.09
C PHE A 296 -7.75 19.63 -0.71
N ASN A 297 -7.76 19.90 -2.00
CA ASN A 297 -6.62 20.35 -2.76
C ASN A 297 -7.05 21.61 -3.55
N TYR A 298 -6.16 22.57 -3.64
CA TYR A 298 -6.35 23.76 -4.45
C TYR A 298 -5.13 24.01 -5.33
N ASP A 299 -5.32 23.92 -6.64
CA ASP A 299 -4.33 24.30 -7.65
C ASP A 299 -4.49 25.80 -7.95
N PHE A 300 -3.56 26.65 -7.47
CA PHE A 300 -3.54 28.08 -7.79
C PHE A 300 -3.34 28.31 -9.28
N ASN A 301 -2.53 27.44 -9.90
CA ASN A 301 -2.22 27.38 -11.33
C ASN A 301 -1.61 26.00 -11.65
N GLU A 302 -1.09 25.80 -12.85
CA GLU A 302 -0.48 24.54 -13.29
C GLU A 302 0.76 24.15 -12.47
N TYR A 303 1.38 25.10 -11.78
CA TYR A 303 2.67 24.93 -11.09
C TYR A 303 2.56 24.88 -9.58
N HIS A 304 1.52 25.42 -8.97
CA HIS A 304 1.41 25.59 -7.53
C HIS A 304 0.13 25.01 -6.96
N SER A 305 0.27 24.17 -5.96
CA SER A 305 -0.86 23.55 -5.24
C SER A 305 -0.61 23.50 -3.75
N ILE A 306 -1.71 23.60 -2.97
CA ILE A 306 -1.76 23.31 -1.56
C ILE A 306 -2.86 22.29 -1.28
N GLY A 307 -2.79 21.63 -0.16
CA GLY A 307 -3.90 20.80 0.30
C GLY A 307 -3.78 20.46 1.77
N VAL A 308 -4.92 20.11 2.32
CA VAL A 308 -5.07 19.65 3.70
C VAL A 308 -5.88 18.36 3.66
N ARG A 309 -5.47 17.39 4.47
CA ARG A 309 -6.19 16.14 4.68
C ARG A 309 -6.21 15.80 6.16
N TYR A 310 -7.38 15.45 6.63
CA TYR A 310 -7.59 14.91 7.96
C TYR A 310 -8.18 13.51 7.85
N ASP A 311 -7.55 12.57 8.53
CA ASP A 311 -8.00 11.19 8.65
C ASP A 311 -8.35 10.94 10.13
N LEU A 312 -9.48 10.26 10.34
CA LEU A 312 -9.98 9.78 11.61
C LEU A 312 -10.13 8.27 11.51
N SER A 313 -9.56 7.50 12.44
CA SER A 313 -9.80 6.06 12.57
C SER A 313 -10.20 5.74 13.99
N ASN A 314 -11.19 4.87 14.19
CA ASN A 314 -11.62 4.47 15.51
C ASN A 314 -12.00 3.00 15.53
N ALA A 315 -11.27 2.19 16.33
CA ALA A 315 -11.70 0.87 16.70
C ALA A 315 -12.85 1.01 17.72
N LEU A 316 -14.08 0.85 17.24
CA LEU A 316 -15.27 0.97 18.05
C LEU A 316 -15.33 -0.12 19.12
N HIS A 317 -14.82 -1.30 18.79
CA HIS A 317 -14.84 -2.47 19.64
C HIS A 317 -13.83 -3.51 19.13
N THR A 318 -13.06 -4.09 20.03
CA THR A 318 -12.19 -5.23 19.73
C THR A 318 -12.17 -6.14 20.93
N ASP A 319 -12.89 -7.24 20.83
CA ASP A 319 -12.88 -8.31 21.83
C ASP A 319 -11.99 -9.44 21.36
N MET A 320 -11.08 -9.85 22.20
CA MET A 320 -10.27 -11.04 22.01
C MET A 320 -10.58 -12.03 23.14
N PHE A 321 -10.92 -13.23 22.75
CA PHE A 321 -11.06 -14.34 23.66
C PHE A 321 -10.15 -15.49 23.23
N THR A 322 -9.30 -15.96 24.14
CA THR A 322 -8.42 -17.10 23.90
C THR A 322 -8.65 -18.12 25.02
N ALA A 323 -8.96 -19.34 24.65
CA ALA A 323 -8.98 -20.48 25.56
C ALA A 323 -7.80 -21.41 25.22
N PHE A 324 -7.12 -21.92 26.20
CA PHE A 324 -6.07 -22.90 25.99
C PHE A 324 -5.97 -23.89 27.17
N ASP A 325 -5.81 -25.15 26.79
CA ASP A 325 -5.54 -26.25 27.70
C ASP A 325 -4.05 -26.55 27.63
N SER A 326 -3.38 -26.56 28.77
CA SER A 326 -1.94 -26.75 28.88
C SER A 326 -1.60 -28.00 29.65
N GLU A 327 -0.86 -28.90 29.02
CA GLU A 327 -0.23 -30.05 29.67
C GLU A 327 1.20 -29.68 30.06
N ILE A 328 1.51 -29.74 31.36
CA ILE A 328 2.82 -29.38 31.89
C ILE A 328 3.54 -30.63 32.38
N GLN A 329 4.82 -30.76 32.01
CA GLN A 329 5.68 -31.84 32.40
C GLN A 329 6.99 -31.31 33.00
N ALA A 330 7.49 -31.94 34.04
CA ALA A 330 8.81 -31.75 34.64
C ALA A 330 9.61 -33.04 34.46
N ASP A 331 10.78 -32.97 33.78
CA ASP A 331 11.62 -34.13 33.44
C ASP A 331 10.86 -35.28 32.74
N GLY A 332 9.84 -34.93 31.94
CA GLY A 332 8.99 -35.87 31.23
C GLY A 332 7.89 -36.53 32.08
N LEU A 333 7.76 -36.16 33.35
CA LEU A 333 6.67 -36.60 34.23
C LEU A 333 5.57 -35.54 34.25
N PRO A 334 4.28 -35.95 34.30
CA PRO A 334 3.17 -35.01 34.47
C PRO A 334 3.37 -34.15 35.73
N TYR A 335 3.18 -32.83 35.58
CA TYR A 335 3.35 -31.88 36.67
C TYR A 335 2.06 -31.13 36.98
N ASP A 336 1.33 -30.68 35.93
CA ASP A 336 0.07 -29.93 36.08
C ASP A 336 -0.74 -29.97 34.79
N ILE A 337 -2.03 -29.72 34.88
CA ILE A 337 -2.92 -29.41 33.78
C ILE A 337 -3.57 -28.05 34.06
N LEU A 338 -3.40 -27.09 33.17
CA LEU A 338 -3.99 -25.76 33.27
C LEU A 338 -5.10 -25.58 32.24
N TYR A 339 -6.27 -25.15 32.69
CA TYR A 339 -7.38 -24.68 31.88
C TYR A 339 -7.39 -23.15 31.96
N SER A 340 -6.96 -22.50 30.90
CA SER A 340 -6.75 -21.06 30.93
C SER A 340 -7.65 -20.33 29.94
N THR A 341 -8.12 -19.15 30.33
CA THR A 341 -8.83 -18.23 29.44
C THR A 341 -8.24 -16.85 29.55
N ILE A 342 -8.04 -16.21 28.40
CA ILE A 342 -7.66 -14.81 28.29
C ILE A 342 -8.79 -14.07 27.60
N ALA A 343 -9.40 -13.11 28.30
CA ALA A 343 -10.37 -12.20 27.74
C ALA A 343 -9.76 -10.79 27.70
N ALA A 344 -9.70 -10.18 26.54
CA ALA A 344 -9.21 -8.82 26.40
C ALA A 344 -10.24 -7.95 25.66
N ASP A 345 -10.62 -6.84 26.29
CA ASP A 345 -11.43 -5.75 25.71
C ASP A 345 -10.49 -4.59 25.38
N ALA A 346 -10.34 -4.32 24.10
CA ALA A 346 -9.51 -3.23 23.63
C ALA A 346 -10.38 -2.11 23.04
N LYS A 347 -10.10 -0.89 23.49
CA LYS A 347 -10.77 0.34 23.02
C LYS A 347 -9.73 1.34 22.55
N SER A 348 -9.94 1.89 21.36
CA SER A 348 -9.19 3.06 20.95
C SER A 348 -10.03 4.31 21.08
N GLN A 349 -9.41 5.41 21.55
CA GLN A 349 -9.94 6.72 21.24
C GLN A 349 -9.68 6.99 19.76
N PRO A 350 -10.47 7.90 19.14
CA PRO A 350 -10.24 8.22 17.74
C PRO A 350 -8.77 8.57 17.47
N GLU A 351 -8.19 7.88 16.51
CA GLU A 351 -6.88 8.21 15.96
C GLU A 351 -7.02 9.42 15.05
N HIS A 352 -6.24 10.45 15.29
CA HIS A 352 -6.26 11.69 14.55
C HIS A 352 -4.99 11.83 13.72
N GLN A 353 -5.13 12.05 12.43
CA GLN A 353 -3.99 12.38 11.59
C GLN A 353 -4.31 13.56 10.67
N LEU A 354 -3.54 14.63 10.80
CA LEU A 354 -3.58 15.80 9.94
C LEU A 354 -2.35 15.82 9.05
N ASN A 355 -2.53 16.10 7.77
CA ASN A 355 -1.45 16.38 6.83
C ASN A 355 -1.74 17.64 6.03
N ILE A 356 -0.74 18.51 5.91
CA ILE A 356 -0.76 19.73 5.11
C ILE A 356 0.40 19.64 4.14
N TYR A 357 0.19 20.03 2.88
CA TYR A 357 1.26 20.07 1.91
C TYR A 357 1.23 21.34 1.05
N TYR A 358 2.39 21.69 0.54
CA TYR A 358 2.60 22.60 -0.59
C TYR A 358 3.48 21.90 -1.62
N ALA A 359 3.11 22.04 -2.91
CA ALA A 359 3.94 21.60 -4.02
C ALA A 359 3.96 22.71 -5.08
N GLY A 360 5.15 23.14 -5.51
CA GLY A 360 5.26 24.24 -6.44
C GLY A 360 6.57 24.30 -7.17
N GLN A 361 6.57 24.97 -8.33
CA GLN A 361 7.76 25.23 -9.12
C GLN A 361 8.38 26.57 -8.69
N ILE A 362 9.65 26.56 -8.28
CA ILE A 362 10.41 27.75 -7.91
C ILE A 362 11.60 27.87 -8.87
N GLY A 363 11.50 28.85 -9.77
CA GLY A 363 12.45 28.99 -10.88
C GLY A 363 12.40 27.79 -11.81
N LYS A 364 13.53 27.07 -11.96
CA LYS A 364 13.62 25.84 -12.76
C LYS A 364 13.45 24.57 -11.91
N GLY A 365 13.28 24.71 -10.60
CA GLY A 365 13.21 23.59 -9.67
C GLY A 365 11.81 23.39 -9.12
N GLU A 366 11.58 22.21 -8.52
CA GLU A 366 10.35 21.79 -7.87
C GLU A 366 10.58 21.77 -6.35
N LEU A 367 9.74 22.48 -5.59
CA LEU A 367 9.70 22.46 -4.13
C LEU A 367 8.47 21.69 -3.68
N THR A 368 8.67 20.78 -2.71
CA THR A 368 7.58 20.16 -1.95
C THR A 368 7.82 20.36 -0.46
N TRP A 369 6.76 20.63 0.27
CA TRP A 369 6.74 20.70 1.71
C TRP A 369 5.54 19.94 2.24
N ASP A 370 5.75 19.10 3.25
CA ASP A 370 4.72 18.35 3.97
C ASP A 370 4.88 18.61 5.47
N ALA A 371 3.78 18.77 6.18
CA ALA A 371 3.71 18.79 7.62
C ALA A 371 2.61 17.86 8.11
N GLY A 372 2.89 17.12 9.18
CA GLY A 372 1.99 16.12 9.73
C GLY A 372 1.87 16.20 11.24
N TYR A 373 0.69 15.89 11.74
CA TYR A 373 0.40 15.63 13.15
C TYR A 373 -0.36 14.32 13.28
N TYR A 374 0.01 13.50 14.25
CA TYR A 374 -0.63 12.25 14.58
C TYR A 374 -0.84 12.14 16.09
N SER A 375 -1.98 11.62 16.50
CA SER A 375 -2.28 11.30 17.90
C SER A 375 -3.25 10.14 17.99
N ASN A 376 -2.96 9.18 18.87
CA ASN A 376 -3.92 8.14 19.25
C ASN A 376 -3.77 7.79 20.73
N THR A 377 -4.82 7.21 21.30
CA THR A 377 -4.81 6.57 22.62
C THR A 377 -5.47 5.20 22.49
N TYR A 378 -4.77 4.19 22.94
CA TYR A 378 -5.23 2.81 22.96
C TYR A 378 -5.26 2.31 24.40
N THR A 379 -6.35 1.67 24.82
CA THR A 379 -6.48 1.03 26.11
C THR A 379 -6.90 -0.42 25.93
N GLN A 380 -6.29 -1.32 26.68
CA GLN A 380 -6.63 -2.74 26.68
C GLN A 380 -6.72 -3.24 28.13
N TYR A 381 -7.88 -3.71 28.49
CA TYR A 381 -8.09 -4.42 29.75
C TYR A 381 -8.10 -5.93 29.47
N THR A 382 -7.28 -6.68 30.19
CA THR A 382 -7.14 -8.14 30.01
C THR A 382 -7.38 -8.84 31.33
N ILE A 383 -8.17 -9.89 31.31
CA ILE A 383 -8.33 -10.84 32.41
C ILE A 383 -7.80 -12.18 31.93
N ASN A 384 -6.84 -12.71 32.64
CA ASN A 384 -6.29 -14.03 32.44
C ASN A 384 -6.66 -14.90 33.64
N MET A 385 -7.47 -15.94 33.45
CA MET A 385 -7.87 -16.89 34.44
C MET A 385 -7.21 -18.23 34.18
N GLU A 386 -6.50 -18.77 35.15
CA GLU A 386 -5.85 -20.08 35.12
C GLU A 386 -6.43 -20.96 36.21
N ASN A 387 -7.09 -22.05 35.86
CA ASN A 387 -7.54 -23.11 36.75
C ASN A 387 -6.53 -24.25 36.66
N SER A 388 -5.85 -24.51 37.75
CA SER A 388 -4.84 -25.57 37.89
C SER A 388 -5.46 -26.82 38.48
N GLN A 389 -5.06 -27.99 37.95
CA GLN A 389 -5.50 -29.25 38.51
C GLN A 389 -4.79 -29.57 39.85
N ASP A 390 -3.49 -29.25 39.93
CA ASP A 390 -2.62 -29.68 41.01
C ASP A 390 -2.07 -28.53 41.86
N HIS A 391 -2.35 -27.27 41.52
CA HIS A 391 -1.86 -26.07 42.20
C HIS A 391 -2.98 -25.02 42.37
N GLU A 392 -2.66 -23.91 43.00
CA GLU A 392 -3.59 -22.79 43.18
C GLU A 392 -3.99 -22.15 41.85
N ASP A 393 -5.28 -21.84 41.70
CA ASP A 393 -5.80 -21.04 40.61
C ASP A 393 -5.23 -19.64 40.63
N ARG A 394 -5.14 -19.02 39.48
CA ARG A 394 -4.71 -17.61 39.34
C ARG A 394 -5.69 -16.81 38.49
N THR A 395 -5.95 -15.61 38.96
CA THR A 395 -6.54 -14.56 38.11
C THR A 395 -5.54 -13.42 38.03
N VAL A 396 -5.21 -13.04 36.79
CA VAL A 396 -4.24 -11.97 36.54
C VAL A 396 -4.91 -10.93 35.66
N THR A 397 -5.07 -9.72 36.20
CA THR A 397 -5.66 -8.61 35.47
C THR A 397 -4.58 -7.64 35.04
N SER A 398 -4.70 -7.11 33.83
CA SER A 398 -3.81 -6.04 33.38
C SER A 398 -4.59 -4.96 32.67
N ASP A 399 -4.21 -3.73 32.93
CA ASP A 399 -4.68 -2.53 32.24
C ASP A 399 -3.47 -1.89 31.52
N ASN A 400 -3.55 -1.87 30.19
CA ASN A 400 -2.51 -1.29 29.36
C ASN A 400 -3.06 -0.08 28.63
N ARG A 401 -2.46 1.11 28.87
CA ARG A 401 -2.80 2.36 28.22
C ARG A 401 -1.61 2.91 27.46
N VAL A 402 -1.78 3.10 26.17
CA VAL A 402 -0.75 3.64 25.28
C VAL A 402 -1.23 4.94 24.67
N GLU A 403 -0.45 6.00 24.81
CA GLU A 403 -0.69 7.31 24.19
C GLU A 403 0.47 7.65 23.26
N ASN A 404 0.18 7.97 22.01
CA ASN A 404 1.17 8.40 21.03
C ASN A 404 0.83 9.79 20.49
N GLN A 405 1.87 10.61 20.37
CA GLN A 405 1.82 11.90 19.69
C GLN A 405 3.04 12.05 18.80
N LEU A 406 2.83 12.50 17.58
CA LEU A 406 3.91 12.75 16.62
C LEU A 406 3.65 14.05 15.85
N THR A 407 4.69 14.85 15.71
CA THR A 407 4.75 15.96 14.76
C THR A 407 5.89 15.72 13.79
N ALA A 408 5.66 16.03 12.52
CA ALA A 408 6.67 15.82 11.48
C ALA A 408 6.60 16.93 10.43
N THR A 409 7.76 17.26 9.85
CA THR A 409 7.83 18.13 8.66
C THR A 409 8.92 17.65 7.72
N LYS A 410 8.68 17.79 6.43
CA LYS A 410 9.58 17.38 5.37
C LYS A 410 9.61 18.41 4.25
N VAL A 411 10.80 18.76 3.79
CA VAL A 411 11.03 19.67 2.66
C VAL A 411 11.91 18.96 1.65
N SER A 412 11.59 19.09 0.36
CA SER A 412 12.38 18.57 -0.74
C SER A 412 12.42 19.57 -1.89
N TYR A 413 13.62 19.82 -2.44
CA TYR A 413 13.82 20.66 -3.60
C TYR A 413 14.60 19.90 -4.66
N THR A 414 14.06 19.84 -5.89
CA THR A 414 14.70 19.18 -7.03
C THR A 414 14.98 20.22 -8.10
N HIS A 415 16.24 20.29 -8.57
CA HIS A 415 16.69 21.28 -9.54
C HIS A 415 17.48 20.64 -10.68
N PRO A 416 17.27 21.03 -11.96
CA PRO A 416 18.15 20.64 -13.05
C PRO A 416 19.56 21.18 -12.84
N LEU A 417 20.58 20.32 -12.91
CA LEU A 417 21.97 20.69 -12.67
C LEU A 417 22.90 19.85 -13.56
N TRP A 418 23.85 20.48 -14.27
CA TRP A 418 24.93 19.81 -15.05
C TRP A 418 24.43 18.70 -15.98
N GLY A 419 23.34 18.94 -16.70
CA GLY A 419 22.73 17.95 -17.60
C GLY A 419 21.99 16.81 -16.92
N GLY A 420 21.92 16.82 -15.59
CA GLY A 420 21.14 15.92 -14.75
C GLY A 420 20.19 16.69 -13.85
N SER A 421 19.86 16.10 -12.69
CA SER A 421 19.04 16.73 -11.64
C SER A 421 19.58 16.41 -10.27
N ILE A 422 19.62 17.43 -9.40
CA ILE A 422 19.91 17.27 -7.97
C ILE A 422 18.62 17.42 -7.16
N SER A 423 18.43 16.53 -6.20
CA SER A 423 17.35 16.62 -5.22
C SER A 423 17.97 16.70 -3.82
N VAL A 424 17.63 17.74 -3.07
CA VAL A 424 18.07 17.94 -1.67
C VAL A 424 16.84 18.11 -0.80
N GLY A 425 16.96 17.71 0.47
CA GLY A 425 15.84 17.87 1.39
C GLY A 425 16.20 17.52 2.83
N GLY A 426 15.24 17.76 3.70
CA GLY A 426 15.33 17.44 5.12
C GLY A 426 13.98 17.02 5.68
N GLU A 427 14.04 16.28 6.77
CA GLU A 427 12.87 15.80 7.50
C GLU A 427 13.17 15.88 9.00
N TYR A 428 12.20 16.34 9.76
CA TYR A 428 12.24 16.35 11.22
C TYR A 428 10.99 15.66 11.76
N THR A 429 11.17 14.76 12.73
CA THR A 429 10.08 14.13 13.47
C THR A 429 10.32 14.24 14.96
N TYR A 430 9.26 14.47 15.71
CA TYR A 430 9.22 14.43 17.16
C TYR A 430 8.11 13.52 17.62
N THR A 431 8.46 12.51 18.41
CA THR A 431 7.55 11.54 19.00
C THR A 431 7.55 11.66 20.52
N ASN A 432 6.37 11.61 21.11
CA ASN A 432 6.18 11.45 22.54
C ASN A 432 5.18 10.31 22.77
N ARG A 433 5.64 9.23 23.42
CA ARG A 433 4.84 8.04 23.71
C ARG A 433 4.84 7.78 25.20
N HIS A 434 3.66 7.51 25.74
CA HIS A 434 3.44 6.96 27.06
C HIS A 434 2.89 5.56 26.95
N ASP A 435 3.33 4.64 27.81
CA ASP A 435 2.92 3.24 27.86
C ASP A 435 2.81 2.83 29.32
N ASP A 436 1.59 2.84 29.84
CA ASP A 436 1.26 2.53 31.23
C ASP A 436 0.71 1.12 31.31
N TYR A 437 1.40 0.24 32.01
CA TYR A 437 1.00 -1.15 32.21
C TYR A 437 0.82 -1.41 33.71
N VAL A 438 -0.39 -1.74 34.10
CA VAL A 438 -0.77 -1.99 35.50
C VAL A 438 -1.22 -3.42 35.68
N ASN A 439 -0.59 -4.16 36.58
CA ASN A 439 -1.06 -5.45 37.08
C ASN A 439 -1.48 -5.29 38.55
N GLN A 440 -2.74 -5.54 38.87
CA GLN A 440 -3.31 -5.30 40.19
C GLN A 440 -2.85 -6.32 41.21
N GLU A 441 -2.70 -7.57 40.80
CA GLU A 441 -2.33 -8.71 41.68
C GLU A 441 -0.82 -8.78 41.94
N GLY A 442 0.00 -8.07 41.15
CA GLY A 442 1.44 -7.99 41.32
C GLY A 442 2.22 -9.22 40.88
N TYR A 443 1.63 -10.10 40.05
CA TYR A 443 2.36 -11.23 39.46
C TYR A 443 3.45 -10.80 38.50
N VAL A 444 3.24 -9.66 37.84
CA VAL A 444 4.23 -8.98 37.01
C VAL A 444 4.31 -7.53 37.43
N PRO A 445 5.48 -6.85 37.22
CA PRO A 445 5.66 -5.48 37.64
C PRO A 445 4.70 -4.52 36.95
N THR A 446 4.11 -3.58 37.71
CA THR A 446 3.47 -2.38 37.17
C THR A 446 4.56 -1.43 36.69
N THR A 447 4.45 -0.91 35.45
CA THR A 447 5.44 -0.04 34.84
C THR A 447 4.79 1.13 34.10
N TYR A 448 5.42 2.30 34.23
CA TYR A 448 5.05 3.53 33.51
C TYR A 448 6.23 3.95 32.66
N THR A 449 6.11 3.77 31.36
CA THR A 449 7.19 4.06 30.42
C THR A 449 6.86 5.30 29.59
N ARG A 450 7.87 6.15 29.39
CA ARG A 450 7.78 7.26 28.44
C ARG A 450 8.96 7.24 27.49
N ILE A 451 8.69 7.37 26.20
CA ILE A 451 9.68 7.49 25.14
C ILE A 451 9.53 8.85 24.45
N ARG A 452 10.63 9.60 24.34
CA ARG A 452 10.75 10.77 23.47
C ARG A 452 11.78 10.47 22.42
N GLU A 453 11.42 10.65 21.16
CA GLU A 453 12.35 10.44 20.05
C GLU A 453 12.32 11.64 19.12
N GLN A 454 13.48 12.20 18.84
CA GLN A 454 13.68 13.22 17.82
C GLN A 454 14.54 12.63 16.72
N ASN A 455 14.11 12.80 15.46
CA ASN A 455 14.89 12.39 14.32
C ASN A 455 15.03 13.56 13.34
N LEU A 456 16.26 13.97 13.08
CA LEU A 456 16.61 14.97 12.09
C LEU A 456 17.35 14.29 10.94
N ALA A 457 16.79 14.36 9.75
CA ALA A 457 17.37 13.76 8.56
C ALA A 457 17.63 14.80 7.47
N GLY A 458 18.74 14.64 6.75
CA GLY A 458 19.08 15.43 5.57
C GLY A 458 19.55 14.54 4.45
N TYR A 459 19.24 14.87 3.20
CA TYR A 459 19.69 14.08 2.05
C TYR A 459 20.07 14.95 0.85
N ALA A 460 20.94 14.37 0.01
CA ALA A 460 21.23 14.85 -1.33
C ALA A 460 21.28 13.66 -2.30
N GLN A 461 20.68 13.81 -3.46
CA GLN A 461 20.69 12.79 -4.53
C GLN A 461 20.92 13.48 -5.87
N TYR A 462 21.84 12.96 -6.66
CA TYR A 462 22.10 13.42 -8.02
C TYR A 462 21.79 12.30 -9.01
N SER A 463 21.05 12.65 -10.07
CA SER A 463 20.64 11.76 -11.15
C SER A 463 21.20 12.30 -12.46
N HIS A 464 21.95 11.47 -13.20
CA HIS A 464 22.60 11.87 -14.45
C HIS A 464 22.24 10.90 -15.58
N PRO A 465 21.77 11.39 -16.75
CA PRO A 465 21.56 10.57 -17.93
C PRO A 465 22.92 10.11 -18.49
N LEU A 466 23.00 8.83 -18.85
CA LEU A 466 24.15 8.22 -19.53
C LEU A 466 23.76 7.87 -20.98
N PRO A 467 24.72 7.73 -21.93
CA PRO A 467 24.41 7.33 -23.30
C PRO A 467 23.62 6.02 -23.43
N PHE A 468 23.74 5.13 -22.44
CA PHE A 468 23.08 3.81 -22.40
C PHE A 468 22.00 3.72 -21.33
N GLY A 469 21.75 4.77 -20.53
CA GLY A 469 20.79 4.72 -19.44
C GLY A 469 20.87 5.89 -18.46
N GLN A 470 20.92 5.61 -17.15
CA GLN A 470 20.96 6.63 -16.10
C GLN A 470 21.77 6.13 -14.90
N ALA A 471 22.52 7.03 -14.27
CA ALA A 471 23.16 6.82 -12.98
C ALA A 471 22.51 7.70 -11.91
N ASN A 472 22.35 7.15 -10.69
CA ASN A 472 21.89 7.88 -9.52
C ASN A 472 22.87 7.63 -8.38
N ILE A 473 23.24 8.68 -7.66
CA ILE A 473 24.03 8.62 -6.44
C ILE A 473 23.35 9.48 -5.38
N GLY A 474 23.23 8.97 -4.18
CA GLY A 474 22.57 9.68 -3.10
C GLY A 474 23.18 9.35 -1.76
N LEU A 475 23.02 10.27 -0.83
CA LEU A 475 23.44 10.14 0.56
C LEU A 475 22.34 10.70 1.45
N ARG A 476 21.97 9.96 2.50
CA ARG A 476 21.09 10.41 3.57
C ARG A 476 21.83 10.28 4.89
N TYR A 477 21.75 11.32 5.69
CA TYR A 477 22.24 11.36 7.07
C TYR A 477 21.04 11.47 8.00
N GLU A 478 21.08 10.75 9.12
CA GLU A 478 20.05 10.79 10.16
C GLU A 478 20.72 10.91 11.54
N HIS A 479 20.26 11.89 12.30
CA HIS A 479 20.59 12.09 13.71
C HIS A 479 19.36 11.79 14.54
N VAL A 480 19.45 10.82 15.47
CA VAL A 480 18.36 10.40 16.33
C VAL A 480 18.75 10.58 17.78
N ASP A 481 17.92 11.29 18.53
CA ASP A 481 17.98 11.45 19.96
C ASP A 481 16.79 10.72 20.58
N PHE A 482 17.07 9.69 21.40
CA PHE A 482 16.10 8.80 22.00
C PHE A 482 16.24 8.80 23.51
N ASP A 483 15.26 9.38 24.18
CA ASP A 483 15.15 9.47 25.63
C ASP A 483 14.15 8.43 26.16
N TYR A 484 14.58 7.67 27.15
CA TYR A 484 13.76 6.66 27.81
C TYR A 484 13.57 7.02 29.29
N PHE A 485 12.32 6.99 29.73
CA PHE A 485 11.93 7.24 31.12
C PHE A 485 11.15 6.05 31.64
N GLU A 486 11.44 5.64 32.87
CA GLU A 486 10.70 4.62 33.59
C GLU A 486 10.24 5.17 34.94
N ASN A 487 8.95 5.00 35.24
CA ASN A 487 8.33 5.52 36.46
C ASN A 487 8.64 7.02 36.70
N GLY A 488 8.65 7.81 35.62
CA GLY A 488 8.95 9.24 35.63
C GLY A 488 10.44 9.61 35.71
N THR A 489 11.34 8.63 35.86
CA THR A 489 12.79 8.84 35.98
C THR A 489 13.48 8.59 34.65
N PHE A 490 14.37 9.51 34.24
CA PHE A 490 15.22 9.32 33.07
C PHE A 490 16.21 8.16 33.29
N VAL A 491 16.30 7.24 32.31
CA VAL A 491 17.16 6.05 32.37
C VAL A 491 18.32 6.17 31.37
N PRO A 492 19.52 6.66 31.80
CA PRO A 492 20.63 6.91 30.88
C PRO A 492 21.10 5.65 30.12
N GLY A 493 21.03 4.46 30.74
CA GLY A 493 21.45 3.20 30.13
C GLY A 493 20.55 2.71 28.99
N GLN A 494 19.32 3.23 28.90
CA GLN A 494 18.34 2.91 27.86
C GLN A 494 18.14 4.05 26.88
N SER A 495 18.62 5.26 27.23
CA SER A 495 18.62 6.45 26.37
C SER A 495 19.87 6.46 25.48
N ARG A 496 19.77 7.01 24.27
CA ARG A 496 20.88 7.00 23.31
C ARG A 496 20.76 8.06 22.23
N VAL A 497 21.88 8.52 21.77
CA VAL A 497 22.02 9.36 20.58
C VAL A 497 22.83 8.59 19.55
N TYR A 498 22.40 8.61 18.29
CA TYR A 498 23.17 7.96 17.24
C TYR A 498 23.04 8.69 15.90
N ASP A 499 24.12 8.59 15.13
CA ASP A 499 24.27 9.18 13.81
C ASP A 499 24.44 8.07 12.78
N ASN A 500 23.72 8.14 11.68
CA ASN A 500 23.80 7.14 10.61
C ASN A 500 23.89 7.79 9.25
N ILE A 501 24.64 7.14 8.36
CA ILE A 501 24.80 7.53 6.96
C ILE A 501 24.29 6.39 6.08
N PHE A 502 23.41 6.72 5.15
CA PHE A 502 22.79 5.76 4.23
C PHE A 502 23.09 6.13 2.78
N PRO A 503 24.20 5.63 2.22
CA PRO A 503 24.52 5.80 0.81
C PRO A 503 23.65 4.94 -0.07
N ASN A 504 23.34 5.43 -1.28
CA ASN A 504 22.73 4.67 -2.35
C ASN A 504 23.36 5.01 -3.71
N ILE A 505 23.56 3.99 -4.53
CA ILE A 505 24.08 4.13 -5.89
C ILE A 505 23.28 3.20 -6.78
N SER A 506 22.87 3.66 -7.96
CA SER A 506 22.27 2.80 -8.98
C SER A 506 22.67 3.22 -10.38
N VAL A 507 22.85 2.23 -11.23
CA VAL A 507 23.06 2.40 -12.67
C VAL A 507 22.10 1.48 -13.39
N ASN A 508 21.36 2.03 -14.34
CA ASN A 508 20.49 1.28 -15.22
C ASN A 508 20.81 1.60 -16.68
N GLY A 509 20.44 0.69 -17.56
CA GLY A 509 20.66 0.87 -18.97
C GLY A 509 20.16 -0.29 -19.81
N GLN A 510 20.57 -0.29 -21.07
CA GLN A 510 20.23 -1.33 -22.04
C GLN A 510 21.50 -1.85 -22.70
N LEU A 511 21.66 -3.19 -22.70
CA LEU A 511 22.72 -3.91 -23.38
C LEU A 511 22.08 -4.86 -24.42
N GLY A 512 22.16 -4.49 -25.70
CA GLY A 512 21.44 -5.18 -26.76
C GLY A 512 19.92 -5.14 -26.55
N LYS A 513 19.29 -6.32 -26.33
CA LYS A 513 17.84 -6.45 -26.07
C LYS A 513 17.51 -6.60 -24.58
N VAL A 514 18.51 -6.65 -23.72
CA VAL A 514 18.35 -6.79 -22.28
C VAL A 514 18.46 -5.44 -21.62
N GLN A 515 17.47 -5.06 -20.83
CA GLN A 515 17.56 -3.92 -19.93
C GLN A 515 18.12 -4.42 -18.58
N PHE A 516 18.98 -3.62 -17.95
CA PHE A 516 19.60 -4.00 -16.68
C PHE A 516 19.56 -2.84 -15.68
N GLN A 517 19.58 -3.20 -14.42
CA GLN A 517 19.80 -2.28 -13.31
C GLN A 517 20.70 -2.97 -12.28
N VAL A 518 21.73 -2.26 -11.83
CA VAL A 518 22.54 -2.64 -10.68
C VAL A 518 22.44 -1.53 -9.66
N SER A 519 22.21 -1.90 -8.40
CA SER A 519 22.04 -0.93 -7.31
C SER A 519 22.70 -1.44 -6.03
N TYR A 520 23.18 -0.48 -5.25
CA TYR A 520 23.58 -0.66 -3.86
C TYR A 520 22.81 0.34 -3.02
N ALA A 521 22.28 -0.09 -1.87
CA ALA A 521 21.67 0.80 -0.89
C ALA A 521 21.97 0.32 0.54
N ALA A 522 22.28 1.27 1.41
CA ALA A 522 22.24 1.08 2.85
C ALA A 522 20.86 1.53 3.37
N LYS A 523 20.24 0.71 4.21
CA LYS A 523 18.91 0.93 4.79
C LYS A 523 18.92 0.59 6.27
N THR A 524 17.92 1.10 7.01
CA THR A 524 17.75 0.77 8.43
C THR A 524 16.38 0.19 8.71
N GLN A 525 16.29 -0.62 9.75
CA GLN A 525 15.03 -1.02 10.37
C GLN A 525 15.13 -0.69 11.85
N ARG A 526 14.33 0.28 12.28
CA ARG A 526 14.24 0.66 13.68
C ARG A 526 13.31 -0.30 14.41
N PRO A 527 13.59 -0.64 15.68
CA PRO A 527 12.66 -1.41 16.51
C PRO A 527 11.30 -0.70 16.59
N ASN A 528 10.21 -1.45 16.63
CA ASN A 528 8.90 -0.90 16.99
C ASN A 528 8.91 -0.46 18.46
N TYR A 529 8.08 0.51 18.82
CA TYR A 529 8.04 0.98 20.19
C TYR A 529 7.59 -0.12 21.18
N SER A 530 6.73 -1.03 20.75
CA SER A 530 6.37 -2.22 21.54
C SER A 530 7.56 -3.16 21.82
N GLN A 531 8.56 -3.21 20.93
CA GLN A 531 9.80 -3.97 21.15
C GLN A 531 10.77 -3.24 22.10
N LEU A 532 10.61 -1.92 22.29
CA LEU A 532 11.47 -1.09 23.15
C LEU A 532 10.92 -0.92 24.57
N ARG A 533 9.72 -1.41 24.88
CA ARG A 533 9.15 -1.36 26.23
C ARG A 533 9.85 -2.35 27.14
N ASN A 534 9.78 -2.13 28.47
CA ASN A 534 10.24 -3.07 29.48
C ASN A 534 9.11 -3.65 30.34
N ASN A 535 7.85 -3.29 30.07
CA ASN A 535 6.72 -3.90 30.76
C ASN A 535 6.64 -5.40 30.41
N ILE A 536 6.30 -6.20 31.42
CA ILE A 536 6.14 -7.64 31.30
C ILE A 536 4.65 -7.96 31.14
N THR A 537 4.29 -8.54 30.01
CA THR A 537 2.94 -9.07 29.77
C THR A 537 2.87 -10.51 30.23
N TYR A 538 1.90 -10.82 31.07
CA TYR A 538 1.62 -12.16 31.55
C TYR A 538 0.81 -12.96 30.53
N ALA A 539 1.37 -14.02 29.97
CA ALA A 539 0.63 -14.95 29.13
C ALA A 539 0.05 -16.10 29.95
N ASN A 540 0.89 -16.74 30.77
CA ASN A 540 0.53 -17.72 31.80
C ASN A 540 1.70 -17.86 32.79
N ARG A 541 1.56 -18.70 33.83
CA ARG A 541 2.60 -18.88 34.87
C ARG A 541 3.94 -19.44 34.35
N PHE A 542 3.99 -19.98 33.14
CA PHE A 542 5.21 -20.51 32.50
C PHE A 542 5.73 -19.67 31.34
N THR A 543 4.98 -18.62 30.92
CA THR A 543 5.36 -17.81 29.77
C THR A 543 5.01 -16.35 30.00
N TRP A 544 6.03 -15.49 30.00
CA TRP A 544 5.93 -14.04 30.05
C TRP A 544 6.51 -13.41 28.79
N GLN A 545 6.10 -12.21 28.46
CA GLN A 545 6.61 -11.48 27.29
C GLN A 545 7.01 -10.07 27.67
N THR A 546 8.12 -9.59 27.08
CA THR A 546 8.58 -8.21 27.24
C THR A 546 9.22 -7.71 25.96
N GLY A 547 9.45 -6.42 25.86
CA GLY A 547 10.37 -5.85 24.88
C GLY A 547 11.80 -5.86 25.39
N ASN A 548 12.66 -5.06 24.73
CA ASN A 548 14.03 -4.82 25.15
C ASN A 548 14.43 -3.39 24.78
N PRO A 549 14.48 -2.47 25.75
CA PRO A 549 14.86 -1.08 25.51
C PRO A 549 16.28 -0.88 24.94
N LEU A 550 17.14 -1.90 25.06
CA LEU A 550 18.53 -1.87 24.58
C LEU A 550 18.67 -2.20 23.09
N LEU A 551 17.59 -2.54 22.38
CA LEU A 551 17.63 -2.87 20.97
C LEU A 551 18.16 -1.71 20.13
N LYS A 552 19.12 -2.02 19.26
CA LYS A 552 19.68 -1.11 18.27
C LYS A 552 18.91 -1.24 16.95
N PRO A 553 18.83 -0.16 16.14
CA PRO A 553 18.36 -0.27 14.76
C PRO A 553 19.24 -1.21 13.96
N SER A 554 18.63 -2.09 13.17
CA SER A 554 19.35 -2.93 12.20
C SER A 554 19.77 -2.10 10.99
N VAL A 555 20.97 -2.37 10.45
CA VAL A 555 21.45 -1.75 9.20
C VAL A 555 21.63 -2.80 8.13
N THR A 556 20.96 -2.61 7.01
CA THR A 556 21.00 -3.50 5.84
C THR A 556 21.85 -2.90 4.74
N HIS A 557 22.84 -3.64 4.27
CA HIS A 557 23.59 -3.37 3.05
C HIS A 557 23.11 -4.33 1.96
N ASP A 558 22.61 -3.80 0.86
CA ASP A 558 21.94 -4.56 -0.19
C ASP A 558 22.52 -4.23 -1.57
N ILE A 559 23.05 -5.23 -2.25
CA ILE A 559 23.47 -5.16 -3.66
C ILE A 559 22.47 -5.96 -4.47
N THR A 560 21.81 -5.30 -5.43
CA THR A 560 20.78 -5.93 -6.28
C THR A 560 21.11 -5.71 -7.75
N ALA A 561 21.06 -6.78 -8.55
CA ALA A 561 21.11 -6.76 -10.00
C ALA A 561 19.77 -7.28 -10.56
N VAL A 562 19.21 -6.57 -11.54
CA VAL A 562 17.96 -6.93 -12.23
C VAL A 562 18.22 -6.92 -13.73
N GLY A 563 17.72 -7.93 -14.42
CA GLY A 563 17.69 -8.01 -15.88
C GLY A 563 16.26 -8.21 -16.38
N VAL A 564 15.89 -7.50 -17.47
CA VAL A 564 14.57 -7.62 -18.11
C VAL A 564 14.76 -7.89 -19.59
N TRP A 565 14.15 -8.95 -20.09
CA TRP A 565 14.11 -9.29 -21.50
C TRP A 565 12.71 -9.71 -21.93
N ARG A 566 12.06 -8.91 -22.77
CA ARG A 566 10.66 -9.10 -23.15
C ARG A 566 9.77 -9.20 -21.90
N PHE A 567 9.14 -10.38 -21.68
CA PHE A 567 8.29 -10.67 -20.52
C PHE A 567 9.01 -11.45 -19.42
N PHE A 568 10.31 -11.72 -19.57
CA PHE A 568 11.12 -12.36 -18.54
C PHE A 568 11.85 -11.33 -17.69
N GLN A 569 11.95 -11.60 -16.40
CA GLN A 569 12.69 -10.84 -15.42
C GLN A 569 13.52 -11.78 -14.56
N ALA A 570 14.78 -11.41 -14.31
CA ALA A 570 15.66 -12.08 -13.36
C ALA A 570 16.20 -11.07 -12.37
N MET A 571 16.33 -11.45 -11.10
CA MET A 571 16.93 -10.63 -10.04
C MET A 571 17.85 -11.49 -9.18
N VAL A 572 18.99 -10.91 -8.81
CA VAL A 572 19.88 -11.43 -7.78
C VAL A 572 20.13 -10.31 -6.77
N SER A 573 19.89 -10.58 -5.48
CA SER A 573 20.12 -9.63 -4.38
C SER A 573 20.96 -10.32 -3.31
N TYR A 574 22.11 -9.75 -2.99
CA TYR A 574 22.93 -10.12 -1.83
C TYR A 574 22.78 -9.06 -0.76
N LYS A 575 22.33 -9.50 0.42
CA LYS A 575 21.97 -8.64 1.54
C LYS A 575 22.73 -9.07 2.79
N VAL A 576 23.28 -8.11 3.52
CA VAL A 576 23.86 -8.29 4.84
C VAL A 576 23.16 -7.36 5.82
N VAL A 577 22.51 -7.92 6.82
CA VAL A 577 21.89 -7.16 7.90
C VAL A 577 22.79 -7.21 9.12
N ARG A 578 23.16 -6.04 9.64
CA ARG A 578 23.88 -5.89 10.92
C ARG A 578 22.89 -5.55 12.02
N ASP A 579 23.24 -5.92 13.27
CA ASP A 579 22.40 -5.74 14.46
C ASP A 579 20.96 -6.23 14.22
N TYR A 580 20.83 -7.41 13.62
CA TYR A 580 19.54 -7.97 13.23
C TYR A 580 18.71 -8.28 14.47
N ILE A 581 17.44 -7.83 14.50
CA ILE A 581 16.53 -8.04 15.63
C ILE A 581 15.90 -9.45 15.51
N LEU A 582 16.18 -10.29 16.51
CA LEU A 582 15.64 -11.64 16.62
C LEU A 582 14.62 -11.74 17.75
N TYR A 583 13.60 -12.54 17.54
CA TYR A 583 12.71 -13.04 18.60
C TYR A 583 13.47 -14.07 19.42
N TRP A 584 13.48 -13.89 20.75
CA TRP A 584 14.35 -14.63 21.64
C TRP A 584 13.62 -14.95 22.95
N GLY A 585 14.15 -15.88 23.74
CA GLY A 585 13.61 -16.23 25.04
C GLY A 585 14.71 -16.67 25.99
N THR A 586 14.61 -16.20 27.21
CA THR A 586 15.47 -16.50 28.33
C THR A 586 14.62 -17.06 29.49
N GLN A 587 15.23 -17.60 30.52
CA GLN A 587 14.50 -17.96 31.72
C GLN A 587 14.40 -16.77 32.67
N VAL A 588 13.28 -16.68 33.42
CA VAL A 588 13.11 -15.67 34.46
C VAL A 588 14.01 -16.04 35.63
N GLU A 589 14.74 -15.05 36.16
CA GLU A 589 15.63 -15.22 37.30
C GLU A 589 14.83 -15.81 38.50
N ASN A 590 15.35 -16.86 39.13
CA ASN A 590 14.70 -17.61 40.24
C ASN A 590 13.35 -18.28 39.90
N GLN A 591 12.97 -18.35 38.62
CA GLN A 591 11.77 -19.05 38.15
C GLN A 591 12.10 -19.92 36.93
N SER A 592 12.86 -20.99 37.11
CA SER A 592 13.39 -21.82 36.02
C SER A 592 12.33 -22.43 35.10
N ALA A 593 11.10 -22.56 35.57
CA ALA A 593 9.96 -23.03 34.79
C ALA A 593 9.37 -21.94 33.85
N THR A 594 9.66 -20.65 34.13
CA THR A 594 9.05 -19.53 33.42
C THR A 594 10.00 -18.99 32.36
N THR A 595 9.58 -19.04 31.08
CA THR A 595 10.30 -18.44 29.96
C THR A 595 9.87 -17.01 29.74
N LEU A 596 10.83 -16.09 29.68
CA LEU A 596 10.64 -14.70 29.29
C LEU A 596 10.95 -14.53 27.81
N ILE A 597 9.94 -14.32 27.04
CA ILE A 597 10.06 -14.03 25.61
C ILE A 597 10.40 -12.56 25.40
N ASN A 598 11.43 -12.26 24.63
CA ASN A 598 11.93 -10.92 24.36
C ASN A 598 12.55 -10.79 22.98
N TYR A 599 13.36 -9.77 22.74
CA TYR A 599 14.08 -9.52 21.49
C TYR A 599 15.55 -9.24 21.79
N ILE A 600 16.43 -9.66 20.86
CA ILE A 600 17.87 -9.37 20.93
C ILE A 600 18.37 -8.90 19.57
N ASN A 601 19.50 -8.16 19.55
CA ASN A 601 20.23 -7.92 18.34
C ASN A 601 21.24 -9.06 18.10
N HIS A 602 21.27 -9.57 16.87
CA HIS A 602 22.30 -10.48 16.41
C HIS A 602 23.24 -9.76 15.42
N ASP A 603 24.54 -9.98 15.54
CA ASP A 603 25.58 -9.20 14.87
C ASP A 603 25.38 -9.14 13.34
N ARG A 604 25.16 -10.29 12.68
CA ARG A 604 25.17 -10.34 11.21
C ARG A 604 24.30 -11.45 10.62
N LEU A 605 23.46 -11.09 9.64
CA LEU A 605 22.66 -12.03 8.85
C LEU A 605 22.87 -11.80 7.34
N PRO A 606 23.82 -12.52 6.70
CA PRO A 606 23.99 -12.51 5.25
C PRO A 606 22.95 -13.40 4.57
N SER A 607 22.42 -12.96 3.42
CA SER A 607 21.45 -13.72 2.63
C SER A 607 21.56 -13.43 1.13
N LEU A 608 21.19 -14.41 0.32
CA LEU A 608 21.10 -14.32 -1.13
C LEU A 608 19.67 -14.63 -1.56
N THR A 609 19.10 -13.77 -2.38
CA THR A 609 17.79 -13.97 -3.01
C THR A 609 17.97 -14.01 -4.53
N VAL A 610 17.47 -15.05 -5.16
CA VAL A 610 17.38 -15.17 -6.62
C VAL A 610 15.91 -15.27 -6.99
N MET A 611 15.47 -14.44 -7.94
CA MET A 611 14.11 -14.43 -8.44
C MET A 611 14.11 -14.56 -9.97
N LEU A 612 13.20 -15.38 -10.48
CA LEU A 612 12.83 -15.45 -11.88
C LEU A 612 11.33 -15.16 -11.98
N ALA A 613 10.94 -14.33 -12.95
CA ALA A 613 9.53 -14.06 -13.22
C ALA A 613 9.26 -14.01 -14.71
N ALA A 614 8.04 -14.35 -15.10
CA ALA A 614 7.57 -14.29 -16.47
C ALA A 614 6.10 -13.86 -16.50
N SER A 615 5.77 -12.90 -17.38
CA SER A 615 4.41 -12.38 -17.52
C SER A 615 3.95 -12.36 -18.98
N PRO A 616 3.84 -13.54 -19.64
CA PRO A 616 3.32 -13.64 -20.99
C PRO A 616 1.81 -13.47 -21.02
N THR A 617 1.30 -12.94 -22.15
CA THR A 617 -0.11 -12.97 -22.50
C THR A 617 -0.30 -13.83 -23.73
N ILE A 618 -1.20 -14.82 -23.68
CA ILE A 618 -1.48 -15.79 -24.74
C ILE A 618 -2.99 -15.78 -25.01
N GLY A 619 -3.42 -15.05 -26.03
CA GLY A 619 -4.84 -14.88 -26.34
C GLY A 619 -5.62 -14.25 -25.21
N ILE A 620 -6.58 -14.97 -24.64
CA ILE A 620 -7.41 -14.54 -23.50
C ILE A 620 -6.72 -14.74 -22.14
N TRP A 621 -5.61 -15.45 -22.09
CA TRP A 621 -4.90 -15.85 -20.88
C TRP A 621 -3.71 -14.94 -20.60
N ASN A 622 -3.69 -14.37 -19.39
CA ASN A 622 -2.57 -13.63 -18.82
C ASN A 622 -2.00 -14.42 -17.67
N LEU A 623 -0.73 -14.77 -17.78
CA LEU A 623 0.01 -15.45 -16.74
C LEU A 623 0.97 -14.43 -16.07
N ASN A 624 1.04 -14.44 -14.76
CA ASN A 624 2.16 -13.89 -14.01
C ASN A 624 2.73 -15.00 -13.12
N ALA A 625 3.87 -15.54 -13.53
CA ALA A 625 4.57 -16.61 -12.82
C ALA A 625 5.83 -16.04 -12.17
N SER A 626 6.10 -16.39 -10.91
CA SER A 626 7.37 -16.08 -10.26
C SER A 626 7.87 -17.24 -9.41
N ALA A 627 9.19 -17.37 -9.35
CA ALA A 627 9.91 -18.35 -8.53
C ALA A 627 11.07 -17.64 -7.83
N ILE A 628 11.18 -17.84 -6.51
CA ILE A 628 12.18 -17.21 -5.66
C ILE A 628 12.85 -18.28 -4.82
N VAL A 629 14.18 -18.19 -4.74
CA VAL A 629 14.98 -18.95 -3.79
C VAL A 629 15.67 -17.95 -2.88
N MET A 630 15.48 -18.10 -1.57
CA MET A 630 16.17 -17.34 -0.54
C MET A 630 17.06 -18.26 0.26
N LYS A 631 18.31 -17.90 0.43
CA LYS A 631 19.28 -18.62 1.26
C LYS A 631 19.99 -17.63 2.17
N GLN A 632 20.06 -17.96 3.44
CA GLN A 632 20.83 -17.25 4.45
C GLN A 632 22.02 -18.09 4.90
N TRP A 633 23.02 -17.44 5.50
CA TRP A 633 24.14 -18.07 6.18
C TRP A 633 24.19 -17.53 7.60
N PHE A 634 23.58 -18.28 8.51
CA PHE A 634 23.34 -17.81 9.85
C PHE A 634 23.57 -18.95 10.84
N SER A 635 24.27 -18.67 11.94
CA SER A 635 24.46 -19.61 13.04
C SER A 635 24.43 -18.87 14.35
N LEU A 636 23.79 -19.46 15.34
CA LEU A 636 23.76 -18.93 16.70
C LEU A 636 23.80 -20.08 17.71
N ASP A 637 24.21 -19.77 18.94
CA ASP A 637 24.14 -20.70 20.08
C ASP A 637 22.77 -20.60 20.69
N ALA A 638 22.03 -21.72 20.72
CA ALA A 638 20.68 -21.79 21.21
C ALA A 638 20.39 -23.18 21.78
N ALA A 639 19.72 -23.25 22.92
CA ALA A 639 19.41 -24.48 23.66
C ALA A 639 20.68 -25.34 23.85
N GLY A 640 21.77 -24.72 24.32
CA GLY A 640 23.05 -25.36 24.63
C GLY A 640 23.83 -25.89 23.42
N GLN A 641 23.48 -25.57 22.20
CA GLN A 641 24.11 -26.07 20.98
C GLN A 641 24.30 -24.98 19.94
N ARG A 642 25.42 -25.09 19.15
CA ARG A 642 25.63 -24.30 17.95
C ARG A 642 24.68 -24.77 16.84
N ARG A 643 23.73 -23.92 16.42
CA ARG A 643 22.74 -24.22 15.40
C ARG A 643 23.01 -23.41 14.14
N THR A 644 22.86 -24.06 12.99
CA THR A 644 23.06 -23.43 11.68
C THR A 644 21.76 -23.41 10.91
N TYR A 645 21.42 -22.22 10.37
CA TYR A 645 20.20 -21.94 9.62
C TYR A 645 20.57 -21.53 8.21
N ASN A 646 20.75 -22.49 7.31
CA ASN A 646 21.19 -22.27 5.93
C ASN A 646 20.39 -23.06 4.89
N ASN A 647 19.30 -23.74 5.30
CA ASN A 647 18.41 -24.40 4.36
C ASN A 647 17.63 -23.35 3.55
N PRO A 648 17.68 -23.42 2.21
CA PRO A 648 17.01 -22.42 1.38
C PRO A 648 15.48 -22.53 1.52
N LEU A 649 14.82 -21.39 1.34
CA LEU A 649 13.37 -21.26 1.21
C LEU A 649 13.03 -21.00 -0.26
N PHE A 650 12.09 -21.77 -0.81
CA PHE A 650 11.52 -21.55 -2.12
C PHE A 650 10.12 -20.94 -1.99
N VAL A 651 9.82 -19.89 -2.76
CA VAL A 651 8.49 -19.30 -2.90
C VAL A 651 8.13 -19.23 -4.38
N GLY A 652 6.96 -19.74 -4.73
CA GLY A 652 6.43 -19.72 -6.10
C GLY A 652 5.04 -19.10 -6.15
N SER A 653 4.72 -18.34 -7.20
CA SER A 653 3.39 -17.87 -7.46
C SER A 653 3.00 -18.03 -8.94
N LEU A 654 1.75 -18.38 -9.18
CA LEU A 654 1.12 -18.50 -10.50
C LEU A 654 -0.21 -17.75 -10.44
N ASN A 655 -0.24 -16.52 -10.96
CA ASN A 655 -1.46 -15.74 -11.03
C ASN A 655 -1.96 -15.78 -12.48
N ASN A 656 -3.16 -16.29 -12.67
CA ASN A 656 -3.78 -16.48 -13.98
C ASN A 656 -5.02 -15.62 -14.09
N THR A 657 -5.15 -14.89 -15.18
CA THR A 657 -6.36 -14.14 -15.50
C THR A 657 -6.82 -14.50 -16.91
N PHE A 658 -8.09 -14.83 -17.05
CA PHE A 658 -8.73 -15.14 -18.32
C PHE A 658 -9.80 -14.10 -18.61
N THR A 659 -9.64 -13.39 -19.73
CA THR A 659 -10.68 -12.47 -20.25
C THR A 659 -11.67 -13.28 -21.07
N LEU A 660 -12.82 -13.61 -20.47
CA LEU A 660 -13.84 -14.43 -21.08
C LEU A 660 -14.82 -13.59 -21.94
N PRO A 661 -15.60 -14.24 -22.85
CA PRO A 661 -16.66 -13.56 -23.59
C PRO A 661 -17.64 -12.80 -22.69
N ALA A 662 -18.33 -11.82 -23.25
CA ALA A 662 -19.26 -10.94 -22.57
C ALA A 662 -18.63 -10.12 -21.39
N GLY A 663 -17.30 -9.97 -21.38
CA GLY A 663 -16.58 -9.14 -20.38
C GLY A 663 -16.53 -9.74 -18.97
N PHE A 664 -16.62 -11.06 -18.84
CA PHE A 664 -16.27 -11.74 -17.60
C PHE A 664 -14.75 -11.85 -17.47
N LEU A 665 -14.26 -11.70 -16.24
CA LEU A 665 -12.88 -11.92 -15.87
C LEU A 665 -12.82 -13.06 -14.85
N LEU A 666 -12.10 -14.14 -15.20
CA LEU A 666 -11.82 -15.25 -14.29
C LEU A 666 -10.38 -15.16 -13.83
N SER A 667 -10.14 -15.17 -12.53
CA SER A 667 -8.82 -15.29 -11.93
C SER A 667 -8.63 -16.63 -11.24
N ALA A 668 -7.40 -17.16 -11.29
CA ALA A 668 -6.99 -18.35 -10.55
C ALA A 668 -5.55 -18.17 -10.07
N ASP A 669 -5.38 -17.97 -8.76
CA ASP A 669 -4.13 -17.59 -8.14
C ASP A 669 -3.64 -18.72 -7.23
N PHE A 670 -2.47 -19.26 -7.54
CA PHE A 670 -1.81 -20.28 -6.74
C PHE A 670 -0.50 -19.77 -6.17
N ASN A 671 -0.34 -19.87 -4.85
CA ASN A 671 0.90 -19.54 -4.16
C ASN A 671 1.41 -20.78 -3.43
N TYR A 672 2.74 -20.92 -3.39
CA TYR A 672 3.43 -22.01 -2.71
C TYR A 672 4.67 -21.51 -1.99
N GLN A 673 4.88 -21.94 -0.75
CA GLN A 673 6.08 -21.74 0.05
C GLN A 673 6.57 -23.10 0.54
N SER A 674 7.84 -23.39 0.31
CA SER A 674 8.45 -24.66 0.75
C SER A 674 8.76 -24.66 2.25
N ARG A 675 9.18 -25.82 2.76
CA ARG A 675 9.98 -25.89 3.99
C ARG A 675 11.28 -25.12 3.77
N GLY A 676 11.88 -24.63 4.87
CA GLY A 676 13.14 -23.89 4.79
C GLY A 676 13.46 -23.19 6.10
N GLN A 677 14.42 -22.27 6.05
CA GLN A 677 14.84 -21.52 7.23
C GLN A 677 14.86 -20.03 6.96
N VAL A 678 14.28 -19.27 7.88
CA VAL A 678 14.26 -17.80 7.88
C VAL A 678 14.64 -17.34 9.27
N GLN A 679 15.70 -16.54 9.40
CA GLN A 679 16.24 -16.14 10.70
C GLN A 679 16.60 -17.38 11.54
N ASN A 680 16.22 -17.40 12.83
CA ASN A 680 16.35 -18.54 13.71
C ASN A 680 15.14 -19.49 13.71
N ILE A 681 14.24 -19.35 12.71
CA ILE A 681 13.03 -20.15 12.56
C ILE A 681 13.22 -21.20 11.48
N THR A 682 12.85 -22.45 11.75
CA THR A 682 12.77 -23.54 10.79
C THR A 682 11.30 -23.83 10.47
N LEU A 683 10.89 -23.57 9.22
CA LEU A 683 9.58 -23.93 8.69
C LEU A 683 9.56 -25.41 8.35
N LYS A 684 8.73 -26.18 9.04
CA LYS A 684 8.66 -27.65 8.93
C LYS A 684 7.64 -28.13 7.89
N ARG A 685 6.70 -27.28 7.52
CA ARG A 685 5.60 -27.59 6.61
C ARG A 685 5.58 -26.66 5.41
N PRO A 686 5.30 -27.15 4.19
CA PRO A 686 5.01 -26.25 3.06
C PRO A 686 3.64 -25.60 3.26
N GLN A 687 3.49 -24.38 2.77
CA GLN A 687 2.23 -23.65 2.70
C GLN A 687 1.83 -23.44 1.26
N TYR A 688 0.53 -23.47 0.96
CA TYR A 688 0.01 -23.19 -0.38
C TYR A 688 -1.42 -22.69 -0.30
N THR A 689 -1.80 -21.82 -1.25
CA THR A 689 -3.16 -21.30 -1.40
C THR A 689 -3.62 -21.41 -2.83
N LEU A 690 -4.90 -21.67 -3.04
CA LEU A 690 -5.59 -21.55 -4.32
C LEU A 690 -6.80 -20.66 -4.13
N ASN A 691 -6.82 -19.52 -4.85
CA ASN A 691 -7.93 -18.58 -4.88
C ASN A 691 -8.53 -18.54 -6.28
N ILE A 692 -9.85 -18.49 -6.39
CA ILE A 692 -10.57 -18.36 -7.66
C ILE A 692 -11.51 -17.17 -7.55
N GLY A 693 -11.48 -16.27 -8.54
CA GLY A 693 -12.35 -15.11 -8.61
C GLY A 693 -13.07 -15.02 -9.94
N LEU A 694 -14.33 -14.59 -9.93
CA LEU A 694 -15.11 -14.27 -11.11
C LEU A 694 -15.66 -12.86 -10.98
N ARG A 695 -15.32 -12.00 -11.92
CA ARG A 695 -15.76 -10.61 -11.95
C ARG A 695 -16.53 -10.28 -13.21
N LYS A 696 -17.53 -9.41 -13.07
CA LYS A 696 -18.30 -8.82 -14.17
C LYS A 696 -18.43 -7.32 -13.95
N SER A 697 -18.10 -6.53 -14.97
CA SER A 697 -18.40 -5.12 -15.06
C SER A 697 -19.64 -4.88 -15.92
N LEU A 698 -20.47 -3.92 -15.52
CA LEU A 698 -21.72 -3.53 -16.14
C LEU A 698 -21.80 -2.00 -16.28
N PHE A 699 -22.63 -1.49 -17.20
CA PHE A 699 -22.90 -0.06 -17.40
C PHE A 699 -21.61 0.77 -17.64
N ASN A 700 -20.76 0.31 -18.57
CA ASN A 700 -19.46 0.93 -18.87
C ASN A 700 -18.59 1.08 -17.61
N ASP A 701 -18.45 -0.02 -16.86
CA ASP A 701 -17.69 -0.15 -15.62
C ASP A 701 -18.20 0.72 -14.43
N ALA A 702 -19.42 1.30 -14.54
CA ALA A 702 -20.03 2.00 -13.43
C ALA A 702 -20.44 1.05 -12.29
N LEU A 703 -20.78 -0.20 -12.60
CA LEU A 703 -21.10 -1.25 -11.61
C LEU A 703 -20.18 -2.45 -11.85
N SER A 704 -19.51 -2.94 -10.81
CA SER A 704 -18.78 -4.20 -10.85
C SER A 704 -19.22 -5.13 -9.72
N ILE A 705 -19.34 -6.41 -10.05
CA ILE A 705 -19.67 -7.49 -9.12
C ILE A 705 -18.56 -8.51 -9.21
N GLU A 706 -18.01 -8.91 -8.08
CA GLU A 706 -16.96 -9.89 -7.95
C GLU A 706 -17.33 -10.93 -6.90
N ALA A 707 -17.29 -12.20 -7.30
CA ALA A 707 -17.39 -13.36 -6.39
C ALA A 707 -16.03 -14.02 -6.32
N ARG A 708 -15.55 -14.33 -5.10
CA ARG A 708 -14.24 -14.94 -4.87
C ARG A 708 -14.34 -16.10 -3.88
N ALA A 709 -13.57 -17.15 -4.12
CA ALA A 709 -13.35 -18.27 -3.22
C ALA A 709 -11.87 -18.28 -2.83
N ASN A 710 -11.57 -18.14 -1.55
CA ASN A 710 -10.21 -18.05 -1.03
C ASN A 710 -9.81 -19.37 -0.35
N ASP A 711 -8.52 -19.69 -0.41
CA ASP A 711 -7.87 -20.86 0.19
C ASP A 711 -8.67 -22.15 0.05
N LEU A 712 -9.06 -22.48 -1.18
CA LEU A 712 -9.86 -23.68 -1.49
C LEU A 712 -9.20 -24.99 -1.05
N LEU A 713 -7.86 -25.01 -0.91
CA LEU A 713 -7.07 -26.18 -0.57
C LEU A 713 -6.79 -26.30 0.94
N LEU A 714 -7.13 -25.29 1.78
CA LEU A 714 -6.80 -25.24 3.22
C LEU A 714 -5.31 -25.50 3.50
N GLY A 715 -4.46 -24.92 2.66
CA GLY A 715 -3.01 -25.10 2.70
C GLY A 715 -2.24 -24.10 3.56
N CYS A 716 -2.91 -23.18 4.25
CA CYS A 716 -2.28 -22.10 5.04
C CYS A 716 -1.78 -22.55 6.43
N LYS A 717 -1.76 -23.85 6.76
CA LYS A 717 -1.24 -24.32 8.03
C LYS A 717 0.27 -24.12 8.12
N GLN A 718 0.74 -23.48 9.18
CA GLN A 718 2.15 -23.22 9.44
C GLN A 718 2.66 -24.15 10.56
N GLU A 719 3.82 -24.75 10.36
CA GLU A 719 4.56 -25.45 11.43
C GLU A 719 5.96 -24.86 11.50
N ALA A 720 6.26 -24.24 12.63
CA ALA A 720 7.52 -23.54 12.88
C ALA A 720 8.25 -24.15 14.09
N LEU A 721 9.56 -24.15 14.03
CA LEU A 721 10.44 -24.53 15.13
C LEU A 721 11.44 -23.42 15.35
N LEU A 722 11.46 -22.90 16.58
CA LEU A 722 12.33 -21.84 17.05
C LEU A 722 13.16 -22.36 18.22
N TYR A 723 14.49 -22.11 18.17
CA TYR A 723 15.37 -22.32 19.33
C TYR A 723 15.81 -20.98 19.91
N MET A 724 15.81 -20.89 21.22
CA MET A 724 16.15 -19.72 22.03
C MET A 724 17.32 -20.04 22.95
N GLU A 725 17.70 -19.16 23.87
CA GLU A 725 18.89 -19.36 24.72
C GLU A 725 18.85 -20.70 25.46
N SER A 726 17.82 -20.92 26.23
CA SER A 726 17.61 -22.16 27.04
C SER A 726 16.26 -22.80 26.77
N ALA A 727 15.63 -22.48 25.64
CA ALA A 727 14.31 -23.00 25.32
C ALA A 727 14.17 -23.37 23.83
N GLN A 728 13.16 -24.18 23.55
CA GLN A 728 12.69 -24.52 22.21
C GLN A 728 11.18 -24.26 22.16
N MET A 729 10.71 -23.72 21.04
CA MET A 729 9.29 -23.53 20.77
C MET A 729 8.95 -24.19 19.44
N LYS A 730 7.96 -25.07 19.44
CA LYS A 730 7.37 -25.67 18.26
C LYS A 730 5.92 -25.20 18.18
N ASP A 731 5.54 -24.58 17.09
CA ASP A 731 4.22 -24.03 16.85
C ASP A 731 3.61 -24.61 15.59
N LEU A 732 2.37 -25.11 15.69
CA LEU A 732 1.52 -25.51 14.60
C LEU A 732 0.28 -24.63 14.62
N SER A 733 0.21 -23.66 13.71
CA SER A 733 -0.87 -22.67 13.64
C SER A 733 -1.68 -22.76 12.36
N TRP A 734 -2.98 -22.49 12.47
CA TRP A 734 -3.89 -22.33 11.33
C TRP A 734 -5.05 -21.40 11.69
N SER A 735 -5.47 -20.62 10.71
CA SER A 735 -6.61 -19.71 10.82
C SER A 735 -7.75 -20.15 9.91
N ASP A 736 -8.89 -19.50 10.07
CA ASP A 736 -10.07 -19.66 9.22
C ASP A 736 -9.89 -18.90 7.88
N THR A 737 -9.07 -19.46 7.00
CA THR A 737 -8.65 -18.83 5.73
C THR A 737 -9.52 -19.17 4.54
N ARG A 738 -10.33 -20.25 4.61
CA ARG A 738 -11.28 -20.58 3.56
C ARG A 738 -12.51 -19.72 3.66
N SER A 739 -12.72 -18.88 2.64
CA SER A 739 -13.87 -17.99 2.61
C SER A 739 -14.46 -17.83 1.22
N PHE A 740 -15.71 -17.36 1.17
CA PHE A 740 -16.41 -16.96 -0.04
C PHE A 740 -16.83 -15.51 0.10
N SER A 741 -16.34 -14.65 -0.80
CA SER A 741 -16.66 -13.24 -0.78
C SER A 741 -17.48 -12.79 -1.98
N LEU A 742 -18.35 -11.82 -1.74
CA LEU A 742 -19.10 -11.10 -2.77
C LEU A 742 -18.88 -9.61 -2.57
N THR A 743 -18.30 -8.95 -3.57
CA THR A 743 -18.07 -7.52 -3.55
C THR A 743 -18.83 -6.83 -4.67
N VAL A 744 -19.56 -5.79 -4.32
CA VAL A 744 -20.28 -4.92 -5.26
C VAL A 744 -19.69 -3.52 -5.16
N ARG A 745 -19.36 -2.91 -6.32
CA ARG A 745 -18.84 -1.54 -6.41
C ARG A 745 -19.65 -0.75 -7.42
N TYR A 746 -20.05 0.45 -7.02
CA TYR A 746 -20.73 1.40 -7.90
C TYR A 746 -19.96 2.72 -7.96
N LYS A 747 -19.80 3.27 -9.16
CA LYS A 747 -19.13 4.55 -9.39
C LYS A 747 -19.94 5.45 -10.30
N PHE A 748 -20.11 6.69 -9.87
CA PHE A 748 -20.71 7.76 -10.66
C PHE A 748 -19.73 8.93 -10.70
N ASN A 749 -19.24 9.31 -11.87
CA ASN A 749 -18.32 10.43 -12.08
C ASN A 749 -17.16 10.50 -11.05
N ALA A 750 -16.87 9.36 -10.40
CA ALA A 750 -15.85 9.30 -9.38
C ALA A 750 -14.49 9.52 -10.04
N ALA A 751 -13.82 10.57 -9.64
CA ALA A 751 -12.47 10.86 -10.06
C ALA A 751 -11.58 10.94 -8.82
N LYS A 752 -10.32 10.51 -8.94
CA LYS A 752 -9.41 10.55 -7.79
C LYS A 752 -9.07 11.97 -7.37
N SER A 753 -8.92 12.15 -6.07
CA SER A 753 -8.45 13.41 -5.49
C SER A 753 -7.12 13.84 -6.12
N LYS A 754 -7.00 15.15 -6.38
CA LYS A 754 -5.77 15.80 -6.84
C LYS A 754 -4.75 16.02 -5.71
N TYR A 755 -5.05 15.59 -4.49
CA TYR A 755 -4.18 15.73 -3.33
C TYR A 755 -2.78 15.16 -3.63
N LYS A 756 -1.71 15.95 -3.38
CA LYS A 756 -0.31 15.60 -3.70
C LYS A 756 0.57 15.37 -2.47
N GLY A 757 0.04 15.57 -1.26
CA GLY A 757 0.80 15.38 -0.03
C GLY A 757 1.37 13.97 0.09
N THR A 758 2.65 13.87 0.41
CA THR A 758 3.37 12.61 0.61
C THR A 758 3.33 12.13 2.05
N GLY A 759 2.97 13.01 2.98
CA GLY A 759 2.98 12.80 4.43
C GLY A 759 4.40 12.75 5.02
N ALA A 760 4.61 13.50 6.09
CA ALA A 760 5.83 13.48 6.89
C ALA A 760 5.65 12.50 8.08
N GLY A 761 6.74 11.86 8.55
CA GLY A 761 6.77 11.02 9.75
C GLY A 761 6.02 9.69 9.67
N GLN A 762 5.56 9.25 8.51
CA GLN A 762 4.76 8.04 8.38
C GLN A 762 5.51 6.77 8.80
N ASP A 763 6.83 6.72 8.59
CA ASP A 763 7.63 5.56 8.99
C ASP A 763 7.71 5.44 10.51
N THR A 764 7.68 6.57 11.21
CA THR A 764 7.60 6.59 12.68
C THR A 764 6.19 6.20 13.17
N ILE A 765 5.12 6.63 12.50
CA ILE A 765 3.74 6.18 12.80
C ILE A 765 3.63 4.66 12.69
N ASN A 766 4.21 4.05 11.67
CA ASN A 766 4.18 2.58 11.47
C ASN A 766 4.92 1.78 12.56
N ARG A 767 5.68 2.44 13.45
CA ARG A 767 6.35 1.82 14.62
C ARG A 767 5.50 1.90 15.89
N MET A 768 4.42 2.69 15.89
CA MET A 768 3.50 2.89 17.01
C MET A 768 2.49 1.77 17.12
#